data_1ad0f3998683278399a1514f63024230
#
_entry.id   1ad0f3998683278399a1514f63024230
#
_cell.length_a   1.000
_cell.length_b   1.000
_cell.length_c   1.000
_cell.angle_alpha   90.00
_cell.angle_beta   90.00
_cell.angle_gamma   90.00
#
_symmetry.space_group_name_H-M   'P 1'
#
loop_
_entity.id
_entity.type
_entity.pdbx_description
1 polymer ?
#
loop_
_entity_poly.entity_id
_entity_poly.type
_entity_poly.pdbx_seq_one_letter_code
_entity_poly.pdbx_strand_id
1 'polypeptide(L)'
;MAHFLRIKPLTLLILQALAFSAQAQEAAPVTEVITVFGQGQTRQLQKLTQDDLAKALPGTSPLKTLEKLPGVSFQSADPFGAYEWSTRFSVRGFNQNQMGFTLDGVPLGDMSYGNNNGLHISRAISSENIGRVNLSQGSGAVGTASTSNLGGTVQFVSMDPSDKMGGTFAQTFGSDSTFRTFVRVDSGLLPSDTKIAVSLTRHRSDKWKGEGSQDLDQFNSKLVQRFGDNKLSVFYNHSDRKEIDYQDMSLEMTRRLGAKWDNYAPNFQQAVNAARGIYTAGETSIDDAYYQASGLRKDDLAGATLEVNLTPSTVLKTTLYHHHNEGQGHWYTPYVATSAAMPISIRTTEYKIGRDGVISDLTWDAGQHSINGGFWAERSLHNVTRNYYAVIDNRDTNTYLSNPFRTDFKQDYTTTTTQFYLQDTVSMLDDKLKLNLGFKSPKVAIDSVSVVGTRAAGSVVATKSFLPQIGLNYALTKDDELFASLAENMRAFSPGIGGVFSQSQASFNASSTSLKPETSTSLDLGYRFKRAQMSGSVAVYHAEFKDRQLGIANCPAIVGCASTFANVGKVITNGVEAAAELKLAPQWSWFNSLTYNDSQYKSDYLDGAIVPVSGKQVVDAPKLMFNTELAYENEHWFARTNAKFTDKRYYTYLNDASVPKFWLLNLTAGYKMKSFGALKDVSIQLNVDNLLNKDYFSTIGSNGFSKSDPSGTSQTLLTGAPRQMFLTIGGKI
;
A
#
# COMPACT_ATOMS: atom_id res chain seq x y z
N MET A 1 8.02 -28.79 30.74
CA MET A 1 7.41 -28.13 31.90
C MET A 1 8.33 -27.00 32.36
N ALA A 2 7.79 -25.80 32.48
CA ALA A 2 8.38 -24.58 33.03
C ALA A 2 9.46 -23.88 32.19
N HIS A 3 9.04 -23.10 31.18
CA HIS A 3 9.76 -21.91 30.77
C HIS A 3 9.08 -20.68 31.39
N PHE A 4 9.69 -20.14 32.45
CA PHE A 4 9.29 -18.89 33.07
C PHE A 4 9.56 -17.71 32.12
N LEU A 5 8.54 -16.90 31.89
CA LEU A 5 8.62 -15.61 31.21
C LEU A 5 9.65 -14.72 31.92
N ARG A 6 10.76 -14.46 31.28
CA ARG A 6 11.67 -13.37 31.68
C ARG A 6 11.09 -12.06 31.15
N ILE A 7 10.33 -11.37 31.96
CA ILE A 7 9.91 -9.98 31.70
C ILE A 7 11.15 -9.11 31.78
N LYS A 8 11.53 -8.47 30.69
CA LYS A 8 12.67 -7.54 30.65
C LYS A 8 12.33 -6.28 31.46
N PRO A 9 13.32 -5.60 32.12
CA PRO A 9 13.07 -4.48 33.03
C PRO A 9 12.35 -3.27 32.41
N LEU A 10 12.33 -3.13 31.08
CA LEU A 10 11.63 -2.05 30.39
C LEU A 10 10.09 -2.15 30.53
N THR A 11 9.55 -3.36 30.61
CA THR A 11 8.09 -3.60 30.78
C THR A 11 7.60 -3.20 32.17
N LEU A 12 8.49 -3.30 33.16
CA LEU A 12 8.16 -2.93 34.56
C LEU A 12 8.17 -1.41 34.77
N LEU A 13 9.04 -0.67 34.07
CA LEU A 13 9.08 0.80 34.12
C LEU A 13 7.86 1.47 33.48
N ILE A 14 7.30 0.88 32.43
CA ILE A 14 6.08 1.38 31.78
C ILE A 14 4.87 1.16 32.67
N LEU A 15 4.80 0.03 33.39
CA LEU A 15 3.71 -0.25 34.34
C LEU A 15 3.75 0.63 35.61
N GLN A 16 4.93 1.08 36.03
CA GLN A 16 5.07 1.98 37.20
C GLN A 16 4.74 3.46 36.87
N ALA A 17 4.93 3.89 35.61
CA ALA A 17 4.55 5.24 35.17
C ALA A 17 3.02 5.44 35.03
N LEU A 18 2.24 4.35 35.01
CA LEU A 18 0.78 4.36 34.86
C LEU A 18 -0.02 4.47 36.18
N ALA A 19 0.65 4.61 37.34
CA ALA A 19 0.00 4.59 38.65
C ALA A 19 -0.51 5.96 39.16
N PHE A 20 -0.47 7.03 38.35
CA PHE A 20 -1.04 8.32 38.72
C PHE A 20 -2.44 8.52 38.12
N SER A 21 -3.46 8.41 38.96
CA SER A 21 -4.87 8.63 38.64
C SER A 21 -5.20 10.11 38.52
N ALA A 22 -5.75 10.53 37.37
CA ALA A 22 -6.40 11.82 37.17
C ALA A 22 -7.89 11.61 36.92
N GLN A 23 -8.73 12.34 37.65
CA GLN A 23 -10.18 12.40 37.46
C GLN A 23 -10.53 13.15 36.18
N ALA A 24 -11.31 12.53 35.31
CA ALA A 24 -11.77 13.11 34.05
C ALA A 24 -13.28 13.31 34.05
N GLN A 25 -13.71 14.48 33.60
CA GLN A 25 -15.10 14.90 33.42
C GLN A 25 -15.60 14.49 32.03
N GLU A 26 -16.82 13.97 31.95
CA GLU A 26 -17.45 13.40 30.74
C GLU A 26 -17.72 14.44 29.66
N ALA A 27 -17.37 14.10 28.41
CA ALA A 27 -17.90 14.74 27.20
C ALA A 27 -18.77 13.74 26.44
N ALA A 28 -19.93 14.20 25.99
CA ALA A 28 -20.92 13.38 25.29
C ALA A 28 -20.40 12.84 23.92
N PRO A 29 -20.83 11.65 23.49
CA PRO A 29 -20.38 11.07 22.25
C PRO A 29 -21.01 11.75 21.03
N VAL A 30 -20.19 12.26 20.13
CA VAL A 30 -20.61 12.67 18.79
C VAL A 30 -20.49 11.45 17.89
N THR A 31 -21.61 10.82 17.60
CA THR A 31 -21.68 9.68 16.66
C THR A 31 -21.96 10.23 15.26
N GLU A 32 -20.94 10.48 14.47
CA GLU A 32 -21.09 10.61 13.02
C GLU A 32 -20.13 9.67 12.32
N VAL A 33 -20.64 8.50 11.94
CA VAL A 33 -20.01 7.63 10.95
C VAL A 33 -20.46 8.12 9.58
N ILE A 34 -19.63 8.86 8.89
CA ILE A 34 -19.91 9.28 7.52
C ILE A 34 -18.63 9.09 6.70
N THR A 35 -18.68 8.15 5.76
CA THR A 35 -17.75 8.16 4.62
C THR A 35 -17.93 9.48 3.91
N VAL A 36 -16.95 10.38 3.98
CA VAL A 36 -17.09 11.72 3.40
C VAL A 36 -16.82 11.64 1.91
N PHE A 37 -17.86 11.82 1.11
CA PHE A 37 -17.81 11.79 -0.36
C PHE A 37 -17.20 13.05 -0.99
N GLY A 38 -16.33 13.76 -0.27
CA GLY A 38 -15.60 14.91 -0.79
C GLY A 38 -16.45 16.10 -1.21
N GLN A 39 -17.53 16.39 -0.47
CA GLN A 39 -18.37 17.56 -0.74
C GLN A 39 -17.56 18.85 -0.80
N GLY A 40 -17.92 19.75 -1.72
CA GLY A 40 -17.20 21.00 -1.96
C GLY A 40 -15.85 20.85 -2.65
N GLN A 41 -15.48 19.64 -3.07
CA GLN A 41 -14.22 19.38 -3.76
C GLN A 41 -14.40 19.38 -5.27
N THR A 42 -13.45 19.98 -5.98
CA THR A 42 -13.44 20.08 -7.43
C THR A 42 -12.95 18.81 -8.15
N ARG A 43 -12.75 17.71 -7.43
CA ARG A 43 -12.29 16.42 -7.93
C ARG A 43 -12.97 15.27 -7.18
N GLN A 44 -12.83 14.04 -7.71
CA GLN A 44 -13.27 12.85 -6.99
C GLN A 44 -12.36 12.61 -5.79
N LEU A 45 -12.89 12.84 -4.60
CA LEU A 45 -12.21 12.64 -3.33
C LEU A 45 -13.07 11.79 -2.41
N GLN A 46 -12.46 10.80 -1.77
CA GLN A 46 -13.08 9.98 -0.74
C GLN A 46 -12.19 9.97 0.50
N LYS A 47 -12.79 9.95 1.68
CA LYS A 47 -12.07 10.01 2.96
C LYS A 47 -12.52 8.86 3.84
N LEU A 48 -11.56 8.20 4.49
CA LEU A 48 -11.79 7.33 5.63
C LEU A 48 -11.31 8.05 6.89
N THR A 49 -12.14 8.02 7.92
CA THR A 49 -11.84 8.59 9.23
C THR A 49 -11.16 7.58 10.12
N GLN A 50 -10.67 8.04 11.29
CA GLN A 50 -10.15 7.16 12.33
C GLN A 50 -11.20 6.13 12.78
N ASP A 51 -12.48 6.52 12.89
CA ASP A 51 -13.55 5.61 13.28
C ASP A 51 -13.77 4.49 12.26
N ASP A 52 -13.64 4.80 10.96
CA ASP A 52 -13.69 3.77 9.91
C ASP A 52 -12.54 2.77 10.05
N LEU A 53 -11.33 3.27 10.33
CA LEU A 53 -10.12 2.46 10.48
C LEU A 53 -10.16 1.62 11.77
N ALA A 54 -10.64 2.20 12.89
CA ALA A 54 -10.71 1.53 14.20
C ALA A 54 -11.71 0.36 14.22
N LYS A 55 -12.68 0.32 13.30
CA LYS A 55 -13.66 -0.76 13.17
C LYS A 55 -13.15 -1.96 12.38
N ALA A 56 -12.00 -1.83 11.70
CA ALA A 56 -11.30 -2.97 11.08
C ALA A 56 -10.61 -3.82 12.16
N LEU A 57 -10.16 -5.00 11.77
CA LEU A 57 -9.27 -5.81 12.61
C LEU A 57 -7.97 -5.00 12.90
N PRO A 58 -7.57 -4.79 14.17
CA PRO A 58 -6.34 -4.09 14.50
C PRO A 58 -5.12 -4.68 13.79
N GLY A 59 -4.31 -3.81 13.17
CA GLY A 59 -3.19 -4.22 12.32
C GLY A 59 -3.54 -4.41 10.85
N THR A 60 -4.81 -4.30 10.48
CA THR A 60 -5.21 -4.31 9.06
C THR A 60 -4.56 -3.14 8.31
N SER A 61 -4.02 -3.42 7.14
CA SER A 61 -3.48 -2.40 6.25
C SER A 61 -4.55 -1.35 5.92
N PRO A 62 -4.25 -0.06 6.03
CA PRO A 62 -5.19 0.99 5.65
C PRO A 62 -5.55 0.94 4.15
N LEU A 63 -4.72 0.31 3.31
CA LEU A 63 -5.08 0.03 1.92
C LEU A 63 -6.23 -0.97 1.81
N LYS A 64 -6.27 -2.00 2.68
CA LYS A 64 -7.37 -2.96 2.72
C LYS A 64 -8.68 -2.28 3.13
N THR A 65 -8.63 -1.31 4.04
CA THR A 65 -9.84 -0.58 4.43
C THR A 65 -10.41 0.32 3.33
N LEU A 66 -9.57 0.74 2.36
CA LEU A 66 -10.02 1.48 1.17
C LEU A 66 -10.80 0.60 0.18
N GLU A 67 -10.72 -0.72 0.26
CA GLU A 67 -11.34 -1.62 -0.72
C GLU A 67 -12.86 -1.55 -0.79
N LYS A 68 -13.54 -1.01 0.24
CA LYS A 68 -14.98 -0.76 0.21
C LYS A 68 -15.36 0.39 -0.71
N LEU A 69 -14.42 1.29 -1.03
CA LEU A 69 -14.67 2.47 -1.87
C LEU A 69 -14.76 2.09 -3.34
N PRO A 70 -15.62 2.76 -4.14
CA PRO A 70 -15.74 2.47 -5.56
C PRO A 70 -14.41 2.74 -6.29
N GLY A 71 -14.14 2.00 -7.35
CA GLY A 71 -12.93 2.08 -8.14
C GLY A 71 -11.71 1.38 -7.54
N VAL A 72 -11.75 0.97 -6.27
CA VAL A 72 -10.63 0.39 -5.54
C VAL A 72 -10.64 -1.13 -5.62
N SER A 73 -9.54 -1.72 -6.08
CA SER A 73 -9.25 -3.15 -5.96
C SER A 73 -8.06 -3.34 -5.02
N PHE A 74 -8.26 -4.16 -3.99
CA PHE A 74 -7.21 -4.55 -3.06
C PHE A 74 -7.12 -6.07 -3.02
N GLN A 75 -5.89 -6.60 -2.96
CA GLN A 75 -5.58 -8.02 -2.95
C GLN A 75 -4.49 -8.29 -1.92
N SER A 76 -4.65 -9.39 -1.20
CA SER A 76 -3.62 -9.92 -0.31
C SER A 76 -3.87 -11.39 -0.03
N ALA A 77 -2.81 -12.17 0.17
CA ALA A 77 -2.90 -13.57 0.56
C ALA A 77 -3.11 -13.75 2.07
N ASP A 78 -2.78 -12.73 2.87
CA ASP A 78 -2.96 -12.72 4.32
C ASP A 78 -4.22 -11.97 4.76
N PRO A 79 -4.79 -12.27 5.93
CA PRO A 79 -6.02 -11.65 6.42
C PRO A 79 -5.84 -10.16 6.81
N PHE A 80 -4.64 -9.72 7.19
CA PHE A 80 -4.36 -8.34 7.56
C PHE A 80 -4.12 -7.41 6.35
N GLY A 81 -3.87 -7.98 5.17
CA GLY A 81 -3.47 -7.20 4.00
C GLY A 81 -2.11 -6.55 4.17
N ALA A 82 -1.21 -7.18 4.91
CA ALA A 82 0.07 -6.64 5.32
C ALA A 82 1.27 -7.42 4.78
N TYR A 83 1.10 -8.63 4.27
CA TYR A 83 2.14 -9.40 3.61
C TYR A 83 2.45 -8.78 2.23
N GLU A 84 3.57 -8.05 2.17
CA GLU A 84 3.86 -7.13 1.07
C GLU A 84 4.01 -7.79 -0.30
N TRP A 85 4.60 -9.01 -0.36
CA TRP A 85 4.73 -9.72 -1.63
C TRP A 85 3.38 -9.97 -2.30
N SER A 86 2.34 -10.24 -1.51
CA SER A 86 0.97 -10.49 -2.00
C SER A 86 0.15 -9.22 -2.18
N THR A 87 0.53 -8.12 -1.55
CA THR A 87 -0.29 -6.90 -1.56
C THR A 87 -0.28 -6.26 -2.94
N ARG A 88 -1.47 -6.04 -3.48
CA ARG A 88 -1.72 -5.26 -4.70
C ARG A 88 -2.84 -4.27 -4.43
N PHE A 89 -2.62 -3.04 -4.84
CA PHE A 89 -3.60 -1.96 -4.76
C PHE A 89 -3.75 -1.36 -6.14
N SER A 90 -4.98 -1.21 -6.59
CA SER A 90 -5.24 -0.51 -7.84
C SER A 90 -6.50 0.34 -7.76
N VAL A 91 -6.53 1.41 -8.55
CA VAL A 91 -7.68 2.30 -8.69
C VAL A 91 -8.01 2.42 -10.17
N ARG A 92 -9.23 2.05 -10.57
CA ARG A 92 -9.69 2.14 -11.97
C ARG A 92 -8.79 1.40 -12.98
N GLY A 93 -8.09 0.34 -12.53
CA GLY A 93 -7.12 -0.40 -13.34
C GLY A 93 -5.71 0.20 -13.37
N PHE A 94 -5.46 1.34 -12.71
CA PHE A 94 -4.11 1.82 -12.46
C PHE A 94 -3.52 1.08 -11.25
N ASN A 95 -2.38 0.44 -11.46
CA ASN A 95 -1.71 -0.35 -10.44
C ASN A 95 -1.02 0.53 -9.39
N GLN A 96 -0.65 -0.08 -8.27
CA GLN A 96 0.02 0.57 -7.14
C GLN A 96 1.22 1.44 -7.56
N ASN A 97 2.07 0.94 -8.48
CA ASN A 97 3.21 1.69 -9.00
C ASN A 97 2.86 2.86 -9.95
N GLN A 98 1.57 3.06 -10.23
CA GLN A 98 1.01 4.17 -11.02
C GLN A 98 0.22 5.15 -10.14
N MET A 99 0.32 5.01 -8.81
CA MET A 99 -0.35 5.84 -7.81
C MET A 99 0.66 6.62 -6.98
N GLY A 100 0.26 7.75 -6.43
CA GLY A 100 1.05 8.54 -5.49
C GLY A 100 0.63 8.28 -4.05
N PHE A 101 1.59 8.02 -3.15
CA PHE A 101 1.33 7.73 -1.75
C PHE A 101 2.17 8.63 -0.85
N THR A 102 1.54 9.19 0.20
CA THR A 102 2.24 9.99 1.21
C THR A 102 1.78 9.66 2.63
N LEU A 103 2.67 9.81 3.61
CA LEU A 103 2.36 9.83 5.04
C LEU A 103 2.75 11.21 5.60
N ASP A 104 1.78 11.97 6.13
CA ASP A 104 1.97 13.36 6.60
C ASP A 104 2.65 14.28 5.55
N GLY A 105 2.41 14.02 4.26
CA GLY A 105 3.02 14.71 3.13
C GLY A 105 4.31 14.07 2.62
N VAL A 106 5.01 13.27 3.44
CA VAL A 106 6.25 12.59 3.04
C VAL A 106 5.95 11.49 2.03
N PRO A 107 6.61 11.47 0.85
CA PRO A 107 6.36 10.46 -0.18
C PRO A 107 6.77 9.06 0.28
N LEU A 108 5.90 8.08 0.03
CA LEU A 108 6.16 6.67 0.30
C LEU A 108 6.65 5.89 -0.95
N GLY A 109 6.89 6.57 -2.06
CA GLY A 109 7.20 5.95 -3.33
C GLY A 109 6.01 5.15 -3.87
N ASP A 110 6.27 4.09 -4.62
CA ASP A 110 5.24 3.22 -5.19
C ASP A 110 4.78 2.10 -4.23
N MET A 111 5.36 2.04 -3.05
CA MET A 111 5.11 1.04 -2.01
C MET A 111 5.20 -0.42 -2.50
N SER A 112 5.86 -0.67 -3.63
CA SER A 112 6.04 -2.03 -4.13
C SER A 112 7.08 -2.80 -3.32
N TYR A 113 7.00 -4.12 -3.38
CA TYR A 113 7.89 -5.02 -2.65
C TYR A 113 9.36 -4.74 -2.97
N GLY A 114 10.10 -4.34 -1.96
CA GLY A 114 11.54 -4.54 -1.74
C GLY A 114 12.54 -3.93 -2.68
N ASN A 115 12.17 -3.33 -3.79
CA ASN A 115 13.19 -3.05 -4.82
C ASN A 115 13.09 -1.69 -5.49
N ASN A 116 12.07 -0.93 -5.18
CA ASN A 116 11.85 0.37 -5.80
C ASN A 116 11.74 1.42 -4.70
N ASN A 117 12.30 2.58 -4.91
CA ASN A 117 12.33 3.71 -3.99
C ASN A 117 11.03 3.92 -3.20
N GLY A 118 10.81 3.12 -2.17
CA GLY A 118 9.56 3.23 -1.45
C GLY A 118 9.52 2.52 -0.12
N LEU A 119 8.56 2.94 0.68
CA LEU A 119 8.24 2.41 1.99
C LEU A 119 6.77 2.03 2.02
N HIS A 120 6.47 0.74 2.20
CA HIS A 120 5.09 0.28 2.32
C HIS A 120 4.43 0.85 3.58
N ILE A 121 3.16 1.25 3.48
CA ILE A 121 2.44 1.89 4.59
C ILE A 121 2.41 1.00 5.85
N SER A 122 2.35 -0.32 5.70
CA SER A 122 2.36 -1.27 6.83
C SER A 122 3.67 -1.29 7.62
N ARG A 123 4.77 -0.78 7.05
CA ARG A 123 6.06 -0.59 7.71
C ARG A 123 6.27 0.87 8.14
N ALA A 124 5.65 1.82 7.43
CA ALA A 124 5.81 3.23 7.73
C ALA A 124 5.21 3.64 9.07
N ILE A 125 4.08 3.03 9.46
CA ILE A 125 3.36 3.37 10.69
C ILE A 125 2.37 2.25 11.05
N SER A 126 2.13 2.04 12.34
CA SER A 126 1.04 1.16 12.80
C SER A 126 -0.33 1.74 12.40
N SER A 127 -1.23 0.89 11.92
CA SER A 127 -2.54 1.33 11.41
C SER A 127 -3.38 2.08 12.44
N GLU A 128 -3.21 1.77 13.73
CA GLU A 128 -3.89 2.44 14.84
C GLU A 128 -3.44 3.89 15.05
N ASN A 129 -2.30 4.29 14.49
CA ASN A 129 -1.81 5.66 14.55
C ASN A 129 -2.25 6.51 13.34
N ILE A 130 -3.03 5.94 12.43
CA ILE A 130 -3.57 6.68 11.26
C ILE A 130 -4.91 7.32 11.65
N GLY A 131 -4.97 8.63 11.54
CA GLY A 131 -6.18 9.40 11.84
C GLY A 131 -7.11 9.55 10.63
N ARG A 132 -6.56 9.55 9.42
CA ARG A 132 -7.35 9.77 8.20
C ARG A 132 -6.62 9.25 6.97
N VAL A 133 -7.40 8.78 5.99
CA VAL A 133 -6.89 8.46 4.65
C VAL A 133 -7.72 9.22 3.62
N ASN A 134 -7.06 9.95 2.73
CA ASN A 134 -7.67 10.67 1.61
C ASN A 134 -7.30 9.96 0.30
N LEU A 135 -8.28 9.50 -0.45
CA LEU A 135 -8.12 8.94 -1.78
C LEU A 135 -8.65 9.94 -2.81
N SER A 136 -7.75 10.52 -3.60
CA SER A 136 -8.10 11.36 -4.77
C SER A 136 -7.90 10.53 -6.04
N GLN A 137 -9.00 10.11 -6.65
CA GLN A 137 -8.99 9.26 -7.85
C GLN A 137 -8.79 10.10 -9.11
N GLY A 138 -8.26 9.49 -10.15
CA GLY A 138 -8.06 10.12 -11.46
C GLY A 138 -7.06 11.29 -11.41
N SER A 139 -7.53 12.51 -11.24
CA SER A 139 -6.69 13.70 -11.22
C SER A 139 -5.64 13.71 -10.11
N GLY A 140 -5.92 13.07 -8.98
CA GLY A 140 -5.07 13.18 -7.79
C GLY A 140 -5.10 14.56 -7.16
N ALA A 141 -4.23 14.80 -6.19
CA ALA A 141 -4.00 16.13 -5.59
C ALA A 141 -2.73 16.75 -6.17
N VAL A 142 -2.81 17.99 -6.69
CA VAL A 142 -1.72 18.69 -7.41
C VAL A 142 -0.43 18.73 -6.59
N GLY A 143 -0.52 19.17 -5.33
CA GLY A 143 0.63 19.34 -4.44
C GLY A 143 1.22 18.04 -3.88
N THR A 144 0.72 16.86 -4.23
CA THR A 144 1.27 15.61 -3.70
C THR A 144 2.68 15.36 -4.22
N ALA A 145 3.63 15.21 -3.30
CA ALA A 145 5.00 14.81 -3.63
C ALA A 145 5.00 13.34 -4.07
N SER A 146 5.17 13.10 -5.38
CA SER A 146 5.18 11.76 -5.94
C SER A 146 5.79 11.71 -7.33
N THR A 147 6.63 10.70 -7.59
CA THR A 147 7.19 10.41 -8.91
C THR A 147 6.23 9.63 -9.81
N SER A 148 5.07 9.20 -9.28
CA SER A 148 4.06 8.42 -9.99
C SER A 148 2.67 8.74 -9.46
N ASN A 149 1.74 9.19 -10.32
CA ASN A 149 0.37 9.47 -9.91
C ASN A 149 -0.64 9.39 -11.07
N LEU A 150 -0.42 8.50 -12.03
CA LEU A 150 -1.29 8.36 -13.20
C LEU A 150 -2.76 8.12 -12.85
N GLY A 151 -3.02 7.28 -11.83
CA GLY A 151 -4.36 6.91 -11.39
C GLY A 151 -4.89 7.71 -10.20
N GLY A 152 -4.10 8.65 -9.66
CA GLY A 152 -4.47 9.44 -8.50
C GLY A 152 -3.51 9.34 -7.32
N THR A 153 -3.96 9.78 -6.14
CA THR A 153 -3.14 9.86 -4.93
C THR A 153 -3.86 9.34 -3.70
N VAL A 154 -3.11 8.70 -2.80
CA VAL A 154 -3.54 8.28 -1.45
C VAL A 154 -2.68 9.00 -0.42
N GLN A 155 -3.32 9.76 0.45
CA GLN A 155 -2.64 10.51 1.50
C GLN A 155 -3.05 9.97 2.86
N PHE A 156 -2.11 9.39 3.58
CA PHE A 156 -2.26 8.97 4.97
C PHE A 156 -1.88 10.11 5.88
N VAL A 157 -2.68 10.34 6.90
CA VAL A 157 -2.44 11.37 7.92
C VAL A 157 -2.40 10.69 9.27
N SER A 158 -1.29 10.82 9.98
CA SER A 158 -1.13 10.26 11.31
C SER A 158 -1.93 11.04 12.35
N MET A 159 -2.33 10.37 13.43
CA MET A 159 -3.00 11.01 14.56
C MET A 159 -2.04 11.95 15.30
N ASP A 160 -2.49 13.15 15.61
CA ASP A 160 -1.78 14.01 16.56
C ASP A 160 -1.88 13.43 17.98
N PRO A 161 -0.92 13.70 18.88
CA PRO A 161 -1.04 13.36 20.30
C PRO A 161 -2.28 13.98 20.92
N SER A 162 -2.92 13.23 21.84
CA SER A 162 -4.11 13.66 22.56
C SER A 162 -3.83 14.88 23.45
N ASP A 163 -4.85 15.75 23.65
CA ASP A 163 -4.78 16.86 24.62
C ASP A 163 -4.88 16.35 26.07
N LYS A 164 -5.40 15.15 26.26
CA LYS A 164 -5.52 14.51 27.59
C LYS A 164 -4.45 13.44 27.74
N MET A 165 -3.79 13.43 28.90
CA MET A 165 -2.88 12.34 29.27
C MET A 165 -3.65 11.02 29.33
N GLY A 166 -3.07 9.97 28.76
CA GLY A 166 -3.70 8.65 28.76
C GLY A 166 -2.95 7.66 27.89
N GLY A 167 -3.53 6.48 27.74
CA GLY A 167 -2.98 5.44 26.90
C GLY A 167 -4.08 4.66 26.19
N THR A 168 -3.68 3.95 25.15
CA THR A 168 -4.53 2.98 24.44
C THR A 168 -3.82 1.65 24.39
N PHE A 169 -4.55 0.59 24.67
CA PHE A 169 -4.06 -0.78 24.61
C PHE A 169 -4.99 -1.61 23.72
N ALA A 170 -4.42 -2.50 22.93
CA ALA A 170 -5.17 -3.52 22.19
C ALA A 170 -4.37 -4.82 22.15
N GLN A 171 -5.03 -5.93 22.46
CA GLN A 171 -4.50 -7.27 22.34
C GLN A 171 -5.40 -8.11 21.42
N THR A 172 -4.81 -8.65 20.36
CA THR A 172 -5.50 -9.52 19.40
C THR A 172 -4.95 -10.93 19.48
N PHE A 173 -5.84 -11.91 19.49
CA PHE A 173 -5.57 -13.33 19.35
C PHE A 173 -6.36 -13.86 18.16
N GLY A 174 -5.85 -14.86 17.46
CA GLY A 174 -6.62 -15.39 16.33
C GLY A 174 -6.04 -16.62 15.68
N SER A 175 -6.62 -16.94 14.53
CA SER A 175 -6.18 -18.03 13.66
C SER A 175 -4.69 -17.93 13.39
N ASP A 176 -4.08 -19.09 13.08
CA ASP A 176 -2.66 -19.22 12.75
C ASP A 176 -1.75 -18.59 13.83
N SER A 177 -2.02 -18.96 15.10
CA SER A 177 -1.25 -18.51 16.27
C SER A 177 -1.11 -16.98 16.36
N THR A 178 -2.02 -16.23 15.78
CA THR A 178 -1.93 -14.76 15.78
C THR A 178 -1.92 -14.21 17.21
N PHE A 179 -0.89 -13.44 17.50
CA PHE A 179 -0.71 -12.69 18.73
C PHE A 179 -0.21 -11.29 18.40
N ARG A 180 -1.06 -10.28 18.63
CA ARG A 180 -0.71 -8.90 18.33
C ARG A 180 -1.03 -7.98 19.50
N THR A 181 -0.02 -7.24 19.93
CA THR A 181 -0.12 -6.24 21.00
C THR A 181 0.15 -4.85 20.43
N PHE A 182 -0.69 -3.92 20.76
CA PHE A 182 -0.50 -2.49 20.51
C PHE A 182 -0.64 -1.73 21.82
N VAL A 183 0.29 -0.80 22.07
CA VAL A 183 0.25 0.13 23.21
C VAL A 183 0.63 1.50 22.72
N ARG A 184 -0.17 2.51 23.09
CA ARG A 184 0.12 3.92 22.85
C ARG A 184 -0.04 4.70 24.15
N VAL A 185 0.86 5.65 24.38
CA VAL A 185 0.80 6.60 25.50
C VAL A 185 0.87 8.01 24.95
N ASP A 186 -0.02 8.86 25.42
CA ASP A 186 -0.11 10.28 25.11
C ASP A 186 0.18 11.09 26.37
N SER A 187 1.04 12.11 26.27
CA SER A 187 1.42 12.98 27.41
C SER A 187 0.29 13.91 27.87
N GLY A 188 -0.74 14.09 27.04
CA GLY A 188 -1.61 15.25 27.17
C GLY A 188 -0.91 16.55 26.80
N LEU A 189 -1.63 17.66 26.94
CA LEU A 189 -1.08 19.01 26.73
C LEU A 189 -0.21 19.39 27.92
N LEU A 190 1.08 19.55 27.68
CA LEU A 190 2.05 19.99 28.68
C LEU A 190 2.02 21.53 28.82
N PRO A 191 2.52 22.11 29.94
CA PRO A 191 2.54 23.58 30.15
C PRO A 191 3.29 24.37 29.07
N SER A 192 4.14 23.68 28.29
CA SER A 192 4.88 24.25 27.15
C SER A 192 4.10 24.25 25.84
N ASP A 193 2.79 23.98 25.83
CA ASP A 193 1.99 23.75 24.63
C ASP A 193 2.51 22.60 23.74
N THR A 194 3.20 21.65 24.36
CA THR A 194 3.74 20.45 23.70
C THR A 194 2.86 19.24 23.99
N LYS A 195 2.68 18.40 22.99
CA LYS A 195 2.04 17.09 23.12
C LYS A 195 2.95 16.03 22.51
N ILE A 196 3.05 14.88 23.17
CA ILE A 196 3.90 13.76 22.71
C ILE A 196 3.06 12.48 22.75
N ALA A 197 3.14 11.69 21.72
CA ALA A 197 2.65 10.32 21.71
C ALA A 197 3.76 9.35 21.33
N VAL A 198 3.74 8.18 21.98
CA VAL A 198 4.65 7.07 21.70
C VAL A 198 3.83 5.79 21.63
N SER A 199 4.10 4.93 20.66
CA SER A 199 3.44 3.63 20.57
C SER A 199 4.40 2.51 20.21
N LEU A 200 4.06 1.32 20.66
CA LEU A 200 4.74 0.06 20.36
C LEU A 200 3.74 -0.94 19.79
N THR A 201 4.13 -1.59 18.72
CA THR A 201 3.40 -2.72 18.15
C THR A 201 4.29 -3.93 18.08
N ARG A 202 3.76 -5.08 18.50
CA ARG A 202 4.37 -6.38 18.26
C ARG A 202 3.32 -7.29 17.64
N HIS A 203 3.59 -7.79 16.45
CA HIS A 203 2.77 -8.76 15.74
C HIS A 203 3.54 -10.03 15.48
N ARG A 204 2.91 -11.16 15.73
CA ARG A 204 3.40 -12.51 15.42
C ARG A 204 2.21 -13.33 14.92
N SER A 205 2.38 -14.01 13.82
CA SER A 205 1.41 -14.99 13.33
C SER A 205 2.12 -16.04 12.49
N ASP A 206 1.58 -17.25 12.45
CA ASP A 206 2.01 -18.25 11.50
C ASP A 206 1.36 -17.96 10.12
N LYS A 207 1.88 -18.59 9.08
CA LYS A 207 1.24 -18.62 7.76
C LYS A 207 -0.01 -19.50 7.83
N TRP A 208 -1.07 -19.15 7.10
CA TRP A 208 -2.28 -19.96 7.04
C TRP A 208 -2.10 -21.25 6.20
N LYS A 209 -1.02 -21.38 5.43
CA LYS A 209 -0.57 -22.59 4.74
C LYS A 209 0.94 -22.69 4.79
N GLY A 210 1.46 -23.94 4.81
CA GLY A 210 2.90 -24.18 4.94
C GLY A 210 3.46 -23.75 6.30
N GLU A 211 4.77 -23.77 6.42
CA GLU A 211 5.49 -23.41 7.63
C GLU A 211 6.06 -21.99 7.54
N GLY A 212 6.20 -21.34 8.70
CA GLY A 212 6.84 -20.05 8.83
C GLY A 212 5.94 -18.97 9.41
N SER A 213 6.54 -17.85 9.80
CA SER A 213 5.88 -16.76 10.53
C SER A 213 5.87 -15.45 9.75
N GLN A 214 4.95 -14.58 10.15
CA GLN A 214 4.81 -13.18 9.73
C GLN A 214 5.02 -12.31 10.95
N ASP A 215 6.21 -11.71 11.09
CA ASP A 215 6.62 -10.99 12.29
C ASP A 215 6.83 -9.50 12.00
N LEU A 216 6.36 -8.65 12.93
CA LEU A 216 6.55 -7.20 12.85
C LEU A 216 6.71 -6.61 14.25
N ASP A 217 7.78 -5.85 14.45
CA ASP A 217 7.96 -4.96 15.59
C ASP A 217 7.99 -3.51 15.08
N GLN A 218 7.18 -2.63 15.67
CA GLN A 218 7.14 -1.21 15.30
C GLN A 218 7.20 -0.32 16.54
N PHE A 219 7.91 0.79 16.37
CA PHE A 219 7.91 1.94 17.27
C PHE A 219 7.48 3.17 16.49
N ASN A 220 6.50 3.92 17.00
CA ASN A 220 6.10 5.18 16.41
C ASN A 220 6.06 6.26 17.49
N SER A 221 6.52 7.46 17.16
CA SER A 221 6.45 8.63 18.02
C SER A 221 6.06 9.87 17.24
N LYS A 222 5.31 10.76 17.87
CA LYS A 222 4.96 12.07 17.33
C LYS A 222 4.96 13.11 18.43
N LEU A 223 5.60 14.24 18.14
CA LEU A 223 5.60 15.45 18.96
C LEU A 223 4.88 16.55 18.19
N VAL A 224 4.02 17.29 18.86
CA VAL A 224 3.40 18.52 18.35
C VAL A 224 3.65 19.63 19.36
N GLN A 225 4.28 20.69 18.91
CA GLN A 225 4.56 21.89 19.68
C GLN A 225 3.85 23.09 19.04
N ARG A 226 3.08 23.84 19.82
CA ARG A 226 2.54 25.12 19.38
C ARG A 226 3.33 26.27 20.00
N PHE A 227 3.47 27.36 19.25
CA PHE A 227 4.09 28.60 19.71
C PHE A 227 3.41 29.78 19.01
N GLY A 228 2.50 30.43 19.74
CA GLY A 228 1.53 31.35 19.16
C GLY A 228 0.66 30.61 18.15
N ASP A 229 0.48 31.20 16.97
CA ASP A 229 -0.31 30.61 15.89
C ASP A 229 0.49 29.59 15.04
N ASN A 230 1.76 29.35 15.37
CA ASN A 230 2.62 28.45 14.61
C ASN A 230 2.62 27.05 15.23
N LYS A 231 2.99 26.04 14.40
CA LYS A 231 3.00 24.62 14.79
C LYS A 231 4.25 23.94 14.27
N LEU A 232 4.96 23.23 15.15
CA LEU A 232 5.99 22.25 14.80
C LEU A 232 5.44 20.84 15.07
N SER A 233 5.54 19.97 14.09
CA SER A 233 5.24 18.54 14.23
C SER A 233 6.48 17.73 13.87
N VAL A 234 6.91 16.84 14.75
CA VAL A 234 8.05 15.95 14.51
C VAL A 234 7.59 14.52 14.74
N PHE A 235 7.96 13.62 13.84
CA PHE A 235 7.68 12.20 14.03
C PHE A 235 8.92 11.35 13.74
N TYR A 236 8.97 10.19 14.38
CA TYR A 236 9.94 9.14 14.10
C TYR A 236 9.23 7.78 14.19
N ASN A 237 9.40 6.98 13.15
CA ASN A 237 8.83 5.64 13.01
C ASN A 237 9.94 4.66 12.68
N HIS A 238 9.99 3.55 13.43
CA HIS A 238 10.87 2.41 13.19
C HIS A 238 10.07 1.15 12.97
N SER A 239 10.50 0.29 12.07
CA SER A 239 9.94 -1.05 11.91
C SER A 239 11.02 -2.10 11.63
N ASP A 240 10.86 -3.30 12.20
CA ASP A 240 11.60 -4.52 11.87
C ASP A 240 10.58 -5.59 11.48
N ARG A 241 10.59 -5.97 10.20
CA ARG A 241 9.66 -6.93 9.61
C ARG A 241 10.41 -8.15 9.10
N LYS A 242 9.87 -9.33 9.39
CA LYS A 242 10.34 -10.61 8.89
C LYS A 242 9.15 -11.43 8.43
N GLU A 243 9.17 -11.84 7.18
CA GLU A 243 8.06 -12.55 6.54
C GLU A 243 8.60 -13.80 5.85
N ILE A 244 7.99 -14.96 6.13
CA ILE A 244 8.20 -16.16 5.33
C ILE A 244 7.19 -16.15 4.19
N ASP A 245 7.67 -16.31 2.95
CA ASP A 245 6.85 -16.17 1.76
C ASP A 245 5.95 -17.40 1.53
N TYR A 246 4.78 -17.15 0.95
CA TYR A 246 3.93 -18.19 0.36
C TYR A 246 4.45 -18.58 -1.03
N GLN A 247 4.31 -19.87 -1.39
CA GLN A 247 4.63 -20.33 -2.74
C GLN A 247 3.73 -19.66 -3.78
N ASP A 248 4.33 -19.10 -4.83
CA ASP A 248 3.61 -18.67 -6.01
C ASP A 248 3.05 -19.87 -6.76
N MET A 249 1.75 -19.85 -7.05
CA MET A 249 1.02 -20.93 -7.66
C MET A 249 0.70 -20.66 -9.13
N SER A 250 0.39 -21.72 -9.86
CA SER A 250 -0.29 -21.63 -11.15
C SER A 250 -1.70 -22.23 -11.05
N LEU A 251 -2.53 -22.05 -12.08
CA LEU A 251 -3.82 -22.72 -12.17
C LEU A 251 -3.66 -24.25 -12.22
N GLU A 252 -2.65 -24.71 -12.95
CA GLU A 252 -2.33 -26.14 -13.06
C GLU A 252 -1.90 -26.71 -11.71
N MET A 253 -0.94 -26.09 -11.03
CA MET A 253 -0.49 -26.50 -9.70
C MET A 253 -1.66 -26.53 -8.70
N THR A 254 -2.53 -25.52 -8.70
CA THR A 254 -3.67 -25.47 -7.79
C THR A 254 -4.64 -26.64 -8.02
N ARG A 255 -4.83 -27.08 -9.28
CA ARG A 255 -5.64 -28.27 -9.61
C ARG A 255 -4.97 -29.57 -9.19
N ARG A 256 -3.66 -29.69 -9.40
CA ARG A 256 -2.88 -30.93 -9.15
C ARG A 256 -2.50 -31.09 -7.68
N LEU A 257 -2.02 -30.02 -7.06
CA LEU A 257 -1.43 -30.03 -5.71
C LEU A 257 -2.39 -29.49 -4.63
N GLY A 258 -3.47 -28.81 -5.06
CA GLY A 258 -4.44 -28.18 -4.16
C GLY A 258 -4.10 -26.74 -3.76
N ALA A 259 -5.11 -25.99 -3.31
CA ALA A 259 -4.99 -24.57 -2.96
C ALA A 259 -4.10 -24.29 -1.73
N LYS A 260 -3.86 -25.30 -0.90
CA LYS A 260 -3.04 -25.23 0.32
C LYS A 260 -1.58 -25.64 0.11
N TRP A 261 -1.20 -25.98 -1.10
CA TRP A 261 0.17 -26.31 -1.43
C TRP A 261 1.09 -25.11 -1.15
N ASP A 262 2.29 -25.38 -0.58
CA ASP A 262 3.28 -24.35 -0.24
C ASP A 262 4.70 -24.92 -0.30
N ASN A 263 5.69 -24.11 0.06
CA ASN A 263 7.11 -24.50 0.14
C ASN A 263 7.31 -25.75 1.01
N TYR A 264 8.43 -26.45 0.81
CA TYR A 264 8.71 -27.74 1.46
C TYR A 264 9.04 -27.63 2.95
N ALA A 265 9.39 -26.45 3.47
CA ALA A 265 9.72 -26.32 4.89
C ALA A 265 8.60 -26.93 5.77
N PRO A 266 8.93 -27.70 6.81
CA PRO A 266 10.29 -27.95 7.36
C PRO A 266 11.01 -29.16 6.69
N ASN A 267 10.50 -29.75 5.63
CA ASN A 267 11.07 -30.94 5.01
C ASN A 267 12.23 -30.63 4.06
N PHE A 268 13.40 -30.34 4.62
CA PHE A 268 14.58 -29.98 3.85
C PHE A 268 15.04 -31.06 2.87
N GLN A 269 14.96 -32.35 3.27
CA GLN A 269 15.38 -33.46 2.39
C GLN A 269 14.50 -33.58 1.16
N GLN A 270 13.21 -33.26 1.25
CA GLN A 270 12.31 -33.24 0.11
C GLN A 270 12.72 -32.14 -0.88
N ALA A 271 13.09 -30.95 -0.40
CA ALA A 271 13.61 -29.88 -1.23
C ALA A 271 14.91 -30.27 -1.94
N VAL A 272 15.83 -30.93 -1.23
CA VAL A 272 17.08 -31.47 -1.83
C VAL A 272 16.78 -32.51 -2.90
N ASN A 273 15.84 -33.39 -2.65
CA ASN A 273 15.41 -34.43 -3.62
C ASN A 273 14.77 -33.79 -4.85
N ALA A 274 13.87 -32.84 -4.67
CA ALA A 274 13.24 -32.11 -5.80
C ALA A 274 14.27 -31.37 -6.65
N ALA A 275 15.29 -30.75 -6.02
CA ALA A 275 16.41 -30.13 -6.73
C ALA A 275 17.25 -31.10 -7.55
N ARG A 276 17.17 -32.42 -7.28
CA ARG A 276 17.78 -33.52 -8.05
C ARG A 276 16.82 -34.18 -9.03
N GLY A 277 15.60 -33.64 -9.20
CA GLY A 277 14.57 -34.18 -10.05
C GLY A 277 13.85 -35.42 -9.46
N ILE A 278 13.94 -35.64 -8.15
CA ILE A 278 13.25 -36.72 -7.42
C ILE A 278 12.03 -36.13 -6.73
N TYR A 279 10.85 -36.44 -7.23
CA TYR A 279 9.54 -35.89 -6.77
C TYR A 279 8.78 -36.98 -6.01
N THR A 280 8.21 -36.65 -4.83
CA THR A 280 7.63 -37.61 -3.90
C THR A 280 6.26 -37.23 -3.37
N ALA A 281 5.77 -36.00 -3.64
CA ALA A 281 4.49 -35.50 -3.12
C ALA A 281 3.55 -34.96 -4.23
N GLY A 282 3.70 -35.43 -5.46
CA GLY A 282 2.88 -34.99 -6.59
C GLY A 282 3.49 -33.87 -7.42
N GLU A 283 4.69 -33.45 -7.09
CA GLU A 283 5.48 -32.51 -7.88
C GLU A 283 5.85 -33.13 -9.25
N THR A 284 5.93 -32.30 -10.27
CA THR A 284 6.37 -32.68 -11.62
C THR A 284 7.47 -31.78 -12.15
N SER A 285 7.79 -30.72 -11.43
CA SER A 285 8.76 -29.69 -11.78
C SER A 285 9.56 -29.23 -10.58
N ILE A 286 10.79 -28.83 -10.81
CA ILE A 286 11.66 -28.19 -9.82
C ILE A 286 11.08 -26.87 -9.26
N ASP A 287 10.15 -26.26 -10.01
CA ASP A 287 9.49 -25.00 -9.65
C ASP A 287 8.18 -25.18 -8.88
N ASP A 288 7.74 -26.44 -8.65
CA ASP A 288 6.48 -26.71 -7.93
C ASP A 288 6.54 -26.29 -6.46
N ALA A 289 7.73 -26.36 -5.84
CA ALA A 289 8.00 -25.78 -4.53
C ALA A 289 9.52 -25.66 -4.29
N TYR A 290 9.88 -24.79 -3.37
CA TYR A 290 11.25 -24.61 -2.87
C TYR A 290 11.30 -24.97 -1.39
N TYR A 291 12.50 -24.96 -0.79
CA TYR A 291 12.54 -25.18 0.65
C TYR A 291 11.80 -24.06 1.39
N GLN A 292 12.23 -22.81 1.17
CA GLN A 292 11.70 -21.63 1.83
C GLN A 292 12.04 -20.37 1.03
N ALA A 293 11.26 -19.32 1.22
CA ALA A 293 11.57 -17.96 0.81
C ALA A 293 11.15 -16.99 1.92
N SER A 294 11.82 -15.85 2.05
CA SER A 294 11.51 -14.87 3.09
C SER A 294 11.94 -13.46 2.72
N GLY A 295 11.36 -12.47 3.41
CA GLY A 295 11.71 -11.07 3.32
C GLY A 295 12.00 -10.46 4.70
N LEU A 296 13.20 -9.87 4.85
CA LEU A 296 13.61 -9.14 6.04
C LEU A 296 13.76 -7.66 5.68
N ARG A 297 13.18 -6.77 6.49
CA ARG A 297 13.22 -5.32 6.24
C ARG A 297 13.26 -4.55 7.54
N LYS A 298 14.13 -3.54 7.57
CA LYS A 298 14.18 -2.53 8.62
C LYS A 298 14.02 -1.16 7.99
N ASP A 299 13.21 -0.34 8.60
CA ASP A 299 12.95 1.02 8.16
C ASP A 299 13.00 1.99 9.32
N ASP A 300 13.58 3.15 9.05
CA ASP A 300 13.55 4.33 9.90
C ASP A 300 13.04 5.51 9.08
N LEU A 301 11.90 6.07 9.47
CA LEU A 301 11.30 7.23 8.82
C LEU A 301 11.14 8.35 9.83
N ALA A 302 11.78 9.48 9.58
CA ALA A 302 11.67 10.69 10.38
C ALA A 302 11.17 11.85 9.54
N GLY A 303 10.38 12.75 10.15
CA GLY A 303 9.95 13.99 9.51
C GLY A 303 9.72 15.08 10.53
N ALA A 304 10.01 16.33 10.11
CA ALA A 304 9.75 17.53 10.87
C ALA A 304 9.01 18.52 9.98
N THR A 305 7.81 18.91 10.38
CA THR A 305 6.97 19.88 9.67
C THR A 305 6.79 21.13 10.51
N LEU A 306 7.24 22.26 9.97
CA LEU A 306 7.02 23.59 10.53
C LEU A 306 5.92 24.28 9.73
N GLU A 307 4.88 24.73 10.41
CA GLU A 307 3.77 25.51 9.87
C GLU A 307 3.79 26.90 10.52
N VAL A 308 3.97 27.92 9.70
CA VAL A 308 4.10 29.32 10.12
C VAL A 308 3.01 30.15 9.49
N ASN A 309 2.22 30.80 10.31
CA ASN A 309 1.25 31.81 9.89
C ASN A 309 1.98 33.12 9.64
N LEU A 310 2.37 33.39 8.40
CA LEU A 310 3.08 34.63 8.00
C LEU A 310 2.18 35.85 8.14
N THR A 311 0.90 35.67 7.81
CA THR A 311 -0.20 36.61 8.04
C THR A 311 -1.47 35.80 8.38
N PRO A 312 -2.57 36.44 8.83
CA PRO A 312 -3.84 35.72 9.06
C PRO A 312 -4.38 34.97 7.83
N SER A 313 -3.95 35.35 6.61
CA SER A 313 -4.37 34.73 5.35
C SER A 313 -3.26 33.99 4.63
N THR A 314 -2.05 33.89 5.20
CA THR A 314 -0.90 33.29 4.51
C THR A 314 -0.18 32.31 5.41
N VAL A 315 -0.16 31.05 5.03
CA VAL A 315 0.48 29.96 5.79
C VAL A 315 1.61 29.36 4.96
N LEU A 316 2.79 29.29 5.55
CA LEU A 316 3.94 28.55 5.01
C LEU A 316 4.11 27.26 5.80
N LYS A 317 4.11 26.13 5.09
CA LYS A 317 4.35 24.81 5.65
C LYS A 317 5.60 24.21 5.01
N THR A 318 6.59 23.86 5.82
CA THR A 318 7.82 23.22 5.33
C THR A 318 8.06 21.92 6.07
N THR A 319 8.26 20.83 5.34
CA THR A 319 8.56 19.51 5.85
C THR A 319 9.95 19.07 5.41
N LEU A 320 10.79 18.71 6.37
CA LEU A 320 12.05 18.00 6.14
C LEU A 320 11.85 16.54 6.53
N TYR A 321 12.43 15.62 5.78
CA TYR A 321 12.32 14.19 6.11
C TYR A 321 13.56 13.41 5.73
N HIS A 322 13.75 12.31 6.46
CA HIS A 322 14.77 11.30 6.22
C HIS A 322 14.13 9.92 6.27
N HIS A 323 14.52 9.04 5.34
CA HIS A 323 14.14 7.63 5.35
C HIS A 323 15.37 6.77 5.12
N HIS A 324 15.60 5.81 5.99
CA HIS A 324 16.58 4.76 5.82
C HIS A 324 15.89 3.39 5.78
N ASN A 325 16.30 2.55 4.85
CA ASN A 325 15.81 1.17 4.73
C ASN A 325 16.97 0.25 4.43
N GLU A 326 16.95 -0.94 5.04
CA GLU A 326 17.75 -2.08 4.62
C GLU A 326 16.88 -3.33 4.54
N GLY A 327 17.14 -4.15 3.53
CA GLY A 327 16.38 -5.37 3.32
C GLY A 327 17.18 -6.48 2.67
N GLN A 328 16.73 -7.71 2.93
CA GLN A 328 17.27 -8.92 2.34
C GLN A 328 16.12 -9.90 2.07
N GLY A 329 15.77 -10.09 0.80
CA GLY A 329 14.80 -11.10 0.37
C GLY A 329 15.53 -12.40 0.06
N HIS A 330 15.16 -13.50 0.69
CA HIS A 330 15.77 -14.82 0.55
C HIS A 330 14.92 -15.73 -0.34
N TRP A 331 15.59 -16.58 -1.07
CA TRP A 331 14.96 -17.64 -1.84
C TRP A 331 15.92 -18.83 -1.95
N TYR A 332 15.51 -19.98 -1.44
CA TYR A 332 16.25 -21.24 -1.58
C TYR A 332 16.15 -21.73 -3.03
N THR A 333 17.17 -21.43 -3.81
CA THR A 333 17.18 -21.70 -5.25
C THR A 333 17.81 -23.04 -5.56
N PRO A 334 17.16 -23.88 -6.40
CA PRO A 334 17.76 -25.10 -6.94
C PRO A 334 18.60 -24.85 -8.19
N TYR A 335 18.66 -23.61 -8.69
CA TYR A 335 19.37 -23.29 -9.94
C TYR A 335 20.85 -22.98 -9.77
N VAL A 336 21.30 -22.75 -8.55
CA VAL A 336 22.70 -22.53 -8.19
C VAL A 336 23.02 -23.42 -7.00
N ALA A 337 23.87 -24.42 -7.19
CA ALA A 337 24.27 -25.32 -6.15
C ALA A 337 25.28 -24.67 -5.20
N THR A 338 25.19 -24.95 -3.91
CA THR A 338 26.25 -24.66 -2.92
C THR A 338 27.50 -25.50 -3.22
N SER A 339 27.30 -26.78 -3.55
CA SER A 339 28.36 -27.73 -3.90
C SER A 339 27.79 -28.92 -4.69
N ALA A 340 28.64 -29.83 -5.17
CA ALA A 340 28.18 -31.07 -5.81
C ALA A 340 27.27 -31.92 -4.89
N ALA A 341 27.52 -31.88 -3.58
CA ALA A 341 26.71 -32.59 -2.58
C ALA A 341 25.40 -31.87 -2.22
N MET A 342 25.39 -30.53 -2.28
CA MET A 342 24.26 -29.67 -1.91
C MET A 342 23.75 -28.88 -3.12
N PRO A 343 22.66 -29.34 -3.78
CA PRO A 343 22.18 -28.77 -5.02
C PRO A 343 21.43 -27.42 -4.86
N ILE A 344 21.25 -26.95 -3.63
CA ILE A 344 20.51 -25.74 -3.28
C ILE A 344 21.48 -24.68 -2.73
N SER A 345 21.24 -23.42 -3.04
CA SER A 345 21.83 -22.27 -2.34
C SER A 345 20.75 -21.27 -1.95
N ILE A 346 21.08 -20.27 -1.13
CA ILE A 346 20.18 -19.18 -0.81
C ILE A 346 20.55 -18.00 -1.71
N ARG A 347 19.68 -17.69 -2.66
CA ARG A 347 19.77 -16.48 -3.46
C ARG A 347 19.14 -15.34 -2.66
N THR A 348 19.82 -14.21 -2.58
CA THR A 348 19.24 -13.01 -1.97
C THR A 348 19.05 -11.90 -2.99
N THR A 349 18.09 -11.04 -2.72
CA THR A 349 18.04 -9.68 -3.23
C THR A 349 18.18 -8.75 -2.04
N GLU A 350 19.29 -8.04 -1.99
CA GLU A 350 19.64 -7.14 -0.90
C GLU A 350 19.56 -5.70 -1.37
N TYR A 351 19.08 -4.83 -0.50
CA TYR A 351 18.95 -3.41 -0.83
C TYR A 351 19.15 -2.53 0.38
N LYS A 352 19.69 -1.34 0.10
CA LYS A 352 19.77 -0.23 1.05
C LYS A 352 19.24 1.01 0.37
N ILE A 353 18.36 1.72 1.03
CA ILE A 353 17.77 2.95 0.53
C ILE A 353 17.99 4.04 1.56
N GLY A 354 18.52 5.19 1.14
CA GLY A 354 18.62 6.41 1.94
C GLY A 354 17.98 7.55 1.19
N ARG A 355 17.00 8.23 1.79
CA ARG A 355 16.28 9.34 1.15
C ARG A 355 16.26 10.53 2.06
N ASP A 356 16.59 11.70 1.50
CA ASP A 356 16.50 13.00 2.15
C ASP A 356 15.70 13.94 1.28
N GLY A 357 14.75 14.65 1.88
CA GLY A 357 13.92 15.55 1.11
C GLY A 357 13.35 16.73 1.88
N VAL A 358 12.92 17.72 1.11
CA VAL A 358 12.24 18.92 1.57
C VAL A 358 10.99 19.16 0.73
N ILE A 359 9.90 19.48 1.41
CA ILE A 359 8.63 19.91 0.79
C ILE A 359 8.27 21.25 1.41
N SER A 360 7.95 22.24 0.60
CA SER A 360 7.51 23.54 1.11
C SER A 360 6.29 24.02 0.32
N ASP A 361 5.24 24.36 1.04
CA ASP A 361 3.93 24.76 0.53
C ASP A 361 3.55 26.11 1.11
N LEU A 362 3.17 27.06 0.26
CA LEU A 362 2.59 28.33 0.63
C LEU A 362 1.11 28.35 0.26
N THR A 363 0.25 28.61 1.23
CA THR A 363 -1.19 28.84 1.01
C THR A 363 -1.48 30.31 1.30
N TRP A 364 -2.16 30.97 0.37
CA TRP A 364 -2.58 32.38 0.51
C TRP A 364 -4.06 32.51 0.15
N ASP A 365 -4.87 32.88 1.14
CA ASP A 365 -6.29 33.16 0.98
C ASP A 365 -6.49 34.65 0.69
N ALA A 366 -6.85 35.00 -0.55
CA ALA A 366 -6.99 36.34 -1.07
C ALA A 366 -8.46 36.59 -1.53
N GLY A 367 -9.36 36.77 -0.57
CA GLY A 367 -10.77 36.96 -0.84
C GLY A 367 -11.43 35.75 -1.47
N GLN A 368 -11.78 35.83 -2.76
CA GLN A 368 -12.40 34.70 -3.48
C GLN A 368 -11.38 33.66 -3.96
N HIS A 369 -10.09 33.94 -3.86
CA HIS A 369 -8.99 33.10 -4.30
C HIS A 369 -8.36 32.37 -3.12
N SER A 370 -8.10 31.07 -3.25
CA SER A 370 -7.22 30.31 -2.37
C SER A 370 -6.07 29.74 -3.21
N ILE A 371 -4.94 30.46 -3.16
CA ILE A 371 -3.75 30.17 -3.95
C ILE A 371 -2.83 29.27 -3.13
N ASN A 372 -2.45 28.13 -3.70
CA ASN A 372 -1.52 27.22 -3.09
C ASN A 372 -0.41 26.86 -4.08
N GLY A 373 0.84 27.09 -3.68
CA GLY A 373 2.01 26.78 -4.48
C GLY A 373 3.12 26.19 -3.64
N GLY A 374 3.93 25.34 -4.23
CA GLY A 374 5.01 24.73 -3.48
C GLY A 374 6.00 23.98 -4.34
N PHE A 375 7.00 23.46 -3.66
CA PHE A 375 8.02 22.63 -4.28
C PHE A 375 8.36 21.41 -3.42
N TRP A 376 8.84 20.38 -4.07
CA TRP A 376 9.43 19.18 -3.48
C TRP A 376 10.79 18.94 -4.12
N ALA A 377 11.81 18.69 -3.27
CA ALA A 377 13.12 18.23 -3.70
C ALA A 377 13.52 17.01 -2.87
N GLU A 378 14.01 15.95 -3.51
CA GLU A 378 14.48 14.72 -2.87
C GLU A 378 15.74 14.22 -3.55
N ARG A 379 16.67 13.70 -2.74
CA ARG A 379 17.76 12.83 -3.19
C ARG A 379 17.59 11.45 -2.56
N SER A 380 17.59 10.42 -3.39
CA SER A 380 17.52 9.03 -2.97
C SER A 380 18.76 8.28 -3.44
N LEU A 381 19.39 7.57 -2.53
CA LEU A 381 20.45 6.60 -2.81
C LEU A 381 19.87 5.20 -2.63
N HIS A 382 19.99 4.35 -3.64
CA HIS A 382 19.44 3.01 -3.63
C HIS A 382 20.49 2.03 -4.15
N ASN A 383 20.92 1.10 -3.30
CA ASN A 383 21.81 0.01 -3.66
C ASN A 383 20.99 -1.27 -3.82
N VAL A 384 21.22 -2.05 -4.85
CA VAL A 384 20.63 -3.38 -5.06
C VAL A 384 21.72 -4.38 -5.39
N THR A 385 21.75 -5.49 -4.65
CA THR A 385 22.73 -6.55 -4.83
C THR A 385 22.04 -7.91 -4.91
N ARG A 386 22.49 -8.79 -5.79
CA ARG A 386 22.10 -10.20 -5.83
C ARG A 386 23.27 -11.07 -5.44
N ASN A 387 23.11 -11.71 -4.28
CA ASN A 387 24.10 -12.61 -3.69
C ASN A 387 23.59 -14.05 -3.62
N TYR A 388 24.53 -14.98 -3.44
CA TYR A 388 24.27 -16.40 -3.15
C TYR A 388 25.07 -16.82 -1.92
N TYR A 389 24.39 -17.51 -1.03
CA TYR A 389 24.94 -18.01 0.21
C TYR A 389 24.86 -19.54 0.27
N ALA A 390 25.86 -20.14 0.88
CA ALA A 390 25.91 -21.59 1.03
C ALA A 390 24.83 -22.08 1.99
N VAL A 391 24.15 -23.13 1.59
CA VAL A 391 23.28 -23.92 2.49
C VAL A 391 24.15 -25.00 3.12
N ILE A 392 24.36 -24.91 4.43
CA ILE A 392 25.14 -25.88 5.19
C ILE A 392 24.22 -26.95 5.77
N ASP A 393 23.06 -26.54 6.23
CA ASP A 393 22.02 -27.39 6.81
C ASP A 393 20.64 -26.69 6.67
N ASN A 394 19.61 -27.25 7.30
CA ASN A 394 18.23 -26.75 7.30
C ASN A 394 17.96 -25.66 8.34
N ARG A 395 18.99 -24.91 8.78
CA ARG A 395 18.78 -23.83 9.74
C ARG A 395 17.84 -22.78 9.20
N ASP A 396 17.00 -22.26 10.08
CA ASP A 396 16.15 -21.12 9.77
C ASP A 396 17.02 -19.92 9.39
N THR A 397 16.77 -19.39 8.18
CA THR A 397 17.48 -18.24 7.64
C THR A 397 16.71 -16.95 7.80
N ASN A 398 15.70 -16.91 8.65
CA ASN A 398 14.95 -15.67 8.95
C ASN A 398 15.83 -14.66 9.73
N THR A 399 17.10 -14.56 9.31
CA THR A 399 18.14 -13.67 9.81
C THR A 399 18.95 -13.13 8.64
N TYR A 400 19.53 -11.93 8.81
CA TYR A 400 20.40 -11.36 7.78
C TYR A 400 21.65 -12.23 7.56
N LEU A 401 21.87 -12.61 6.30
CA LEU A 401 23.03 -13.39 5.88
C LEU A 401 24.20 -12.48 5.55
N SER A 402 25.43 -13.01 5.77
CA SER A 402 26.69 -12.35 5.44
C SER A 402 27.65 -13.34 4.78
N ASN A 403 28.69 -12.84 4.09
CA ASN A 403 29.71 -13.63 3.40
C ASN A 403 29.17 -14.50 2.25
N PRO A 404 28.63 -13.89 1.18
CA PRO A 404 28.17 -14.61 0.01
C PRO A 404 29.36 -15.30 -0.71
N PHE A 405 29.13 -16.50 -1.27
CA PHE A 405 30.14 -17.14 -2.10
C PHE A 405 30.12 -16.66 -3.56
N ARG A 406 29.03 -15.97 -3.97
CA ARG A 406 28.85 -15.43 -5.32
C ARG A 406 27.99 -14.18 -5.28
N THR A 407 28.35 -13.17 -6.09
CA THR A 407 27.55 -11.99 -6.40
C THR A 407 27.31 -11.92 -7.90
N ASP A 408 26.05 -11.93 -8.32
CA ASP A 408 25.70 -11.86 -9.76
C ASP A 408 25.71 -10.42 -10.28
N PHE A 409 25.17 -9.49 -9.47
CA PHE A 409 25.21 -8.07 -9.78
C PHE A 409 25.15 -7.22 -8.53
N LYS A 410 25.71 -6.02 -8.64
CA LYS A 410 25.56 -4.92 -7.70
C LYS A 410 25.40 -3.62 -8.49
N GLN A 411 24.32 -2.89 -8.22
CA GLN A 411 24.05 -1.60 -8.85
C GLN A 411 23.75 -0.55 -7.77
N ASP A 412 24.29 0.64 -7.97
CA ASP A 412 24.02 1.82 -7.15
C ASP A 412 23.25 2.83 -7.99
N TYR A 413 22.13 3.32 -7.45
CA TYR A 413 21.28 4.32 -8.08
C TYR A 413 21.27 5.60 -7.26
N THR A 414 21.40 6.73 -7.93
CA THR A 414 21.11 8.04 -7.37
C THR A 414 19.91 8.61 -8.10
N THR A 415 18.81 8.83 -7.38
CA THR A 415 17.64 9.50 -7.92
C THR A 415 17.54 10.90 -7.35
N THR A 416 17.47 11.90 -8.22
CA THR A 416 17.22 13.30 -7.86
C THR A 416 15.86 13.71 -8.41
N THR A 417 14.99 14.15 -7.51
CA THR A 417 13.62 14.58 -7.84
C THR A 417 13.44 16.04 -7.49
N THR A 418 12.83 16.81 -8.39
CA THR A 418 12.28 18.12 -8.13
C THR A 418 10.89 18.25 -8.70
N GLN A 419 9.97 18.86 -7.98
CA GLN A 419 8.60 19.12 -8.44
C GLN A 419 8.19 20.50 -7.97
N PHE A 420 7.65 21.31 -8.86
CA PHE A 420 6.96 22.56 -8.55
C PHE A 420 5.47 22.38 -8.85
N TYR A 421 4.64 23.09 -8.11
CA TYR A 421 3.23 23.18 -8.42
C TYR A 421 2.67 24.55 -8.03
N LEU A 422 1.61 24.93 -8.71
CA LEU A 422 0.79 26.10 -8.38
C LEU A 422 -0.66 25.76 -8.69
N GLN A 423 -1.56 26.15 -7.82
CA GLN A 423 -3.01 26.07 -8.04
C GLN A 423 -3.71 27.27 -7.42
N ASP A 424 -4.81 27.65 -8.03
CA ASP A 424 -5.75 28.62 -7.49
C ASP A 424 -7.15 28.01 -7.45
N THR A 425 -7.83 28.12 -6.33
CA THR A 425 -9.23 27.77 -6.19
C THR A 425 -10.04 29.03 -6.02
N VAL A 426 -10.83 29.37 -7.03
CA VAL A 426 -11.66 30.57 -7.07
C VAL A 426 -13.08 30.21 -6.65
N SER A 427 -13.60 30.85 -5.61
CA SER A 427 -14.99 30.80 -5.20
C SER A 427 -15.81 31.90 -5.86
N MET A 428 -16.90 31.54 -6.52
CA MET A 428 -17.78 32.45 -7.27
C MET A 428 -19.24 32.18 -6.95
N LEU A 429 -20.14 33.11 -7.33
CA LEU A 429 -21.59 32.96 -7.20
C LEU A 429 -22.00 32.68 -5.73
N ASP A 430 -21.49 33.43 -4.78
CA ASP A 430 -21.70 33.24 -3.34
C ASP A 430 -21.36 31.81 -2.89
N ASP A 431 -20.12 31.36 -3.24
CA ASP A 431 -19.56 30.01 -2.97
C ASP A 431 -20.28 28.84 -3.64
N LYS A 432 -21.26 29.08 -4.50
CA LYS A 432 -21.94 28.00 -5.25
C LYS A 432 -21.06 27.39 -6.34
N LEU A 433 -20.12 28.13 -6.89
CA LEU A 433 -19.20 27.67 -7.93
C LEU A 433 -17.77 27.79 -7.43
N LYS A 434 -17.05 26.65 -7.43
CA LYS A 434 -15.60 26.61 -7.20
C LYS A 434 -14.90 26.15 -8.45
N LEU A 435 -13.94 26.93 -8.91
CA LEU A 435 -13.07 26.60 -10.04
C LEU A 435 -11.65 26.43 -9.51
N ASN A 436 -11.06 25.27 -9.71
CA ASN A 436 -9.65 25.01 -9.39
C ASN A 436 -8.85 24.97 -10.71
N LEU A 437 -7.81 25.76 -10.79
CA LEU A 437 -6.87 25.79 -11.91
C LEU A 437 -5.47 25.57 -11.34
N GLY A 438 -4.77 24.58 -11.86
CA GLY A 438 -3.43 24.30 -11.35
C GLY A 438 -2.57 23.54 -12.35
N PHE A 439 -1.31 23.44 -12.02
CA PHE A 439 -0.35 22.60 -12.74
C PHE A 439 0.75 22.11 -11.80
N LYS A 440 1.46 21.07 -12.21
CA LYS A 440 2.72 20.64 -11.62
C LYS A 440 3.79 20.43 -12.69
N SER A 441 5.05 20.53 -12.26
CA SER A 441 6.23 20.43 -13.11
C SER A 441 7.26 19.50 -12.47
N PRO A 442 7.12 18.15 -12.64
CA PRO A 442 8.06 17.19 -12.10
C PRO A 442 9.26 16.96 -13.01
N LYS A 443 10.43 16.75 -12.38
CA LYS A 443 11.66 16.26 -13.01
C LYS A 443 12.28 15.19 -12.10
N VAL A 444 12.52 14.00 -12.65
CA VAL A 444 13.16 12.87 -11.98
C VAL A 444 14.33 12.41 -12.82
N ALA A 445 15.53 12.55 -12.28
CA ALA A 445 16.77 12.08 -12.91
C ALA A 445 17.28 10.85 -12.12
N ILE A 446 17.66 9.81 -12.81
CA ILE A 446 18.21 8.59 -12.21
C ILE A 446 19.54 8.28 -12.87
N ASP A 447 20.59 8.21 -12.06
CA ASP A 447 21.92 7.76 -12.45
C ASP A 447 22.17 6.36 -11.88
N SER A 448 22.65 5.46 -12.70
CA SER A 448 22.98 4.07 -12.35
C SER A 448 24.46 3.79 -12.56
N VAL A 449 25.09 3.17 -11.56
CA VAL A 449 26.44 2.62 -11.64
C VAL A 449 26.37 1.11 -11.46
N SER A 450 26.89 0.35 -12.42
CA SER A 450 27.05 -1.09 -12.31
C SER A 450 28.39 -1.39 -11.61
N VAL A 451 28.33 -1.82 -10.34
CA VAL A 451 29.51 -2.10 -9.52
C VAL A 451 30.02 -3.54 -9.77
N VAL A 452 29.09 -4.48 -9.93
CA VAL A 452 29.35 -5.88 -10.26
C VAL A 452 28.35 -6.33 -11.31
N GLY A 453 28.80 -7.14 -12.26
CA GLY A 453 27.97 -7.74 -13.30
C GLY A 453 27.85 -6.87 -14.56
N THR A 454 26.88 -7.21 -15.42
CA THR A 454 26.75 -6.66 -16.80
C THR A 454 25.46 -5.86 -17.00
N ARG A 455 24.76 -5.52 -15.92
CA ARG A 455 23.56 -4.69 -15.99
C ARG A 455 23.89 -3.25 -16.38
N ALA A 456 22.91 -2.56 -16.93
CA ALA A 456 23.11 -1.24 -17.50
C ALA A 456 23.55 -0.19 -16.45
N ALA A 457 24.55 0.60 -16.85
CA ALA A 457 24.92 1.85 -16.20
C ALA A 457 24.57 3.02 -17.12
N GLY A 458 24.36 4.21 -16.56
CA GLY A 458 24.04 5.44 -17.31
C GLY A 458 22.98 6.26 -16.63
N SER A 459 22.36 7.17 -17.36
CA SER A 459 21.40 8.14 -16.84
C SER A 459 20.12 8.15 -17.66
N VAL A 460 18.98 8.35 -16.99
CA VAL A 460 17.69 8.63 -17.62
C VAL A 460 17.00 9.79 -16.89
N VAL A 461 16.23 10.59 -17.64
CA VAL A 461 15.46 11.71 -17.08
C VAL A 461 14.02 11.63 -17.54
N ALA A 462 13.11 11.63 -16.56
CA ALA A 462 11.68 11.81 -16.78
C ALA A 462 11.31 13.25 -16.40
N THR A 463 10.79 14.02 -17.33
CA THR A 463 10.41 15.42 -17.06
C THR A 463 9.15 15.82 -17.86
N LYS A 464 8.31 16.62 -17.21
CA LYS A 464 7.19 17.33 -17.82
C LYS A 464 7.10 18.69 -17.17
N SER A 465 7.35 19.75 -17.96
CA SER A 465 7.37 21.13 -17.44
C SER A 465 5.99 21.65 -17.07
N PHE A 466 4.92 21.07 -17.63
CA PHE A 466 3.56 21.51 -17.40
C PHE A 466 2.58 20.32 -17.50
N LEU A 467 2.00 19.95 -16.36
CA LEU A 467 0.94 18.96 -16.24
C LEU A 467 -0.28 19.68 -15.66
N PRO A 468 -1.22 20.11 -16.50
CA PRO A 468 -2.38 20.90 -16.08
C PRO A 468 -3.37 20.08 -15.27
N GLN A 469 -4.06 20.75 -14.36
CA GLN A 469 -5.24 20.27 -13.66
C GLN A 469 -6.30 21.34 -13.59
N ILE A 470 -7.52 21.00 -14.02
CA ILE A 470 -8.70 21.84 -13.95
C ILE A 470 -9.75 21.09 -13.19
N GLY A 471 -10.41 21.74 -12.25
CA GLY A 471 -11.48 21.15 -11.47
C GLY A 471 -12.61 22.15 -11.24
N LEU A 472 -13.84 21.69 -11.25
CA LEU A 472 -15.04 22.46 -11.03
C LEU A 472 -15.93 21.76 -10.02
N ASN A 473 -16.52 22.53 -9.10
CA ASN A 473 -17.61 22.11 -8.25
C ASN A 473 -18.74 23.15 -8.32
N TYR A 474 -19.96 22.70 -8.58
CA TYR A 474 -21.14 23.55 -8.61
C TYR A 474 -22.24 23.04 -7.68
N ALA A 475 -22.52 23.78 -6.63
CA ALA A 475 -23.60 23.50 -5.70
C ALA A 475 -24.96 23.83 -6.37
N LEU A 476 -25.73 22.81 -6.73
CA LEU A 476 -27.09 22.94 -7.24
C LEU A 476 -28.03 23.38 -6.13
N THR A 477 -27.85 22.79 -4.96
CA THR A 477 -28.56 23.11 -3.72
C THR A 477 -27.55 23.04 -2.55
N LYS A 478 -27.99 23.27 -1.31
CA LYS A 478 -27.14 23.03 -0.14
C LYS A 478 -26.73 21.54 0.05
N ASP A 479 -27.49 20.64 -0.58
CA ASP A 479 -27.38 19.19 -0.39
C ASP A 479 -26.92 18.45 -1.65
N ASP A 480 -26.84 19.14 -2.80
CA ASP A 480 -26.54 18.57 -4.10
C ASP A 480 -25.45 19.35 -4.82
N GLU A 481 -24.49 18.65 -5.40
CA GLU A 481 -23.44 19.29 -6.18
C GLU A 481 -23.02 18.44 -7.40
N LEU A 482 -22.61 19.14 -8.44
CA LEU A 482 -21.93 18.57 -9.59
C LEU A 482 -20.43 18.88 -9.47
N PHE A 483 -19.60 17.96 -9.91
CA PHE A 483 -18.17 18.21 -10.06
C PHE A 483 -17.67 17.70 -11.41
N ALA A 484 -16.59 18.34 -11.88
CA ALA A 484 -15.85 17.91 -13.05
C ALA A 484 -14.36 18.11 -12.78
N SER A 485 -13.51 17.22 -13.26
CA SER A 485 -12.07 17.42 -13.24
C SER A 485 -11.39 16.86 -14.47
N LEU A 486 -10.38 17.57 -14.96
CA LEU A 486 -9.49 17.16 -16.03
C LEU A 486 -8.06 17.35 -15.56
N ALA A 487 -7.22 16.32 -15.71
CA ALA A 487 -5.82 16.43 -15.30
C ALA A 487 -4.90 15.61 -16.20
N GLU A 488 -3.67 16.11 -16.36
CA GLU A 488 -2.55 15.34 -16.87
C GLU A 488 -1.62 14.94 -15.74
N ASN A 489 -1.14 13.71 -15.78
CA ASN A 489 -0.25 13.14 -14.79
C ASN A 489 0.92 12.38 -15.44
N MET A 490 1.97 12.09 -14.65
CA MET A 490 3.18 11.42 -15.11
C MET A 490 3.58 10.30 -14.13
N ARG A 491 4.20 9.25 -14.67
CA ARG A 491 5.00 8.29 -13.93
C ARG A 491 6.43 8.31 -14.48
N ALA A 492 7.40 8.54 -13.59
CA ALA A 492 8.81 8.49 -13.91
C ALA A 492 9.30 7.03 -14.11
N PHE A 493 10.55 6.87 -14.52
CA PHE A 493 11.20 5.57 -14.55
C PHE A 493 11.44 5.06 -13.13
N SER A 494 11.46 3.72 -12.97
CA SER A 494 11.80 3.08 -11.70
C SER A 494 13.24 2.59 -11.73
N PRO A 495 14.05 2.86 -10.70
CA PRO A 495 15.32 2.18 -10.48
C PRO A 495 15.07 0.76 -9.98
N GLY A 496 16.11 -0.07 -9.89
CA GLY A 496 16.05 -1.39 -9.28
C GLY A 496 15.60 -2.50 -10.23
N ILE A 497 15.18 -3.62 -9.63
CA ILE A 497 14.83 -4.83 -10.38
C ILE A 497 13.53 -4.61 -11.17
N GLY A 498 13.54 -4.97 -12.46
CA GLY A 498 12.41 -4.73 -13.36
C GLY A 498 12.33 -3.30 -13.90
N GLY A 499 13.19 -2.39 -13.43
CA GLY A 499 13.29 -1.03 -13.92
C GLY A 499 14.19 -0.90 -15.15
N VAL A 500 14.39 0.33 -15.60
CA VAL A 500 15.10 0.68 -16.83
C VAL A 500 16.55 0.18 -16.89
N PHE A 501 17.20 0.03 -15.74
CA PHE A 501 18.60 -0.45 -15.66
C PHE A 501 18.73 -1.97 -15.43
N SER A 502 17.63 -2.71 -15.41
CA SER A 502 17.65 -4.19 -15.29
C SER A 502 18.05 -4.90 -16.59
N GLN A 503 18.20 -4.18 -17.67
CA GLN A 503 18.61 -4.69 -18.99
C GLN A 503 20.14 -4.76 -19.14
N SER A 504 20.62 -5.38 -20.21
CA SER A 504 22.03 -5.34 -20.58
C SER A 504 22.45 -3.93 -21.00
N GLN A 505 23.75 -3.61 -20.91
CA GLN A 505 24.27 -2.33 -21.37
C GLN A 505 23.95 -2.05 -22.84
N ALA A 506 24.07 -3.07 -23.71
CA ALA A 506 23.78 -2.94 -25.14
C ALA A 506 22.30 -2.59 -25.40
N SER A 507 21.37 -3.27 -24.69
CA SER A 507 19.94 -2.98 -24.78
C SER A 507 19.60 -1.58 -24.27
N PHE A 508 20.23 -1.17 -23.17
CA PHE A 508 20.07 0.18 -22.62
C PHE A 508 20.56 1.24 -23.62
N ASN A 509 21.74 1.09 -24.18
CA ASN A 509 22.28 2.05 -25.15
C ASN A 509 21.39 2.18 -26.39
N ALA A 510 20.76 1.08 -26.82
CA ALA A 510 19.85 1.08 -27.97
C ALA A 510 18.49 1.75 -27.68
N SER A 511 18.01 1.71 -26.42
CA SER A 511 16.67 2.17 -26.07
C SER A 511 16.62 3.48 -25.31
N SER A 512 17.65 3.82 -24.52
CA SER A 512 17.61 4.89 -23.51
C SER A 512 17.22 6.27 -24.03
N THR A 513 17.64 6.61 -25.26
CA THR A 513 17.34 7.90 -25.90
C THR A 513 15.88 8.02 -26.38
N SER A 514 15.18 6.89 -26.58
CA SER A 514 13.80 6.84 -27.04
C SER A 514 12.78 6.67 -25.91
N LEU A 515 13.25 6.34 -24.68
CA LEU A 515 12.39 6.13 -23.53
C LEU A 515 11.67 7.42 -23.12
N LYS A 516 10.40 7.30 -22.78
CA LYS A 516 9.53 8.39 -22.32
C LYS A 516 8.90 8.03 -20.98
N PRO A 517 8.67 9.01 -20.08
CA PRO A 517 7.83 8.77 -18.92
C PRO A 517 6.40 8.39 -19.35
N GLU A 518 5.73 7.53 -18.59
CA GLU A 518 4.30 7.30 -18.79
C GLU A 518 3.53 8.60 -18.48
N THR A 519 2.50 8.87 -19.26
CA THR A 519 1.61 10.01 -19.02
C THR A 519 0.15 9.57 -19.06
N SER A 520 -0.69 10.19 -18.25
CA SER A 520 -2.14 9.98 -18.29
C SER A 520 -2.88 11.30 -18.44
N THR A 521 -4.01 11.25 -19.16
CA THR A 521 -5.05 12.30 -19.17
C THR A 521 -6.31 11.68 -18.60
N SER A 522 -6.85 12.25 -17.52
CA SER A 522 -8.05 11.76 -16.83
C SER A 522 -9.13 12.82 -16.81
N LEU A 523 -10.35 12.44 -17.15
CA LEU A 523 -11.58 13.24 -17.08
C LEU A 523 -12.55 12.55 -16.14
N ASP A 524 -13.05 13.28 -15.15
CA ASP A 524 -14.11 12.85 -14.23
C ASP A 524 -15.29 13.81 -14.31
N LEU A 525 -16.49 13.26 -14.30
CA LEU A 525 -17.75 14.01 -14.15
C LEU A 525 -18.58 13.30 -13.11
N GLY A 526 -19.13 14.03 -12.14
CA GLY A 526 -19.89 13.37 -11.09
C GLY A 526 -20.90 14.28 -10.39
N TYR A 527 -21.72 13.60 -9.63
CA TYR A 527 -22.78 14.17 -8.79
C TYR A 527 -22.62 13.65 -7.36
N ARG A 528 -22.74 14.53 -6.38
CA ARG A 528 -22.75 14.17 -4.96
C ARG A 528 -24.01 14.74 -4.31
N PHE A 529 -24.51 14.00 -3.34
CA PHE A 529 -25.68 14.39 -2.59
C PHE A 529 -25.54 14.05 -1.11
N LYS A 530 -26.17 14.86 -0.27
CA LYS A 530 -26.25 14.61 1.19
C LYS A 530 -27.65 14.96 1.68
N ARG A 531 -28.42 13.94 2.03
CA ARG A 531 -29.75 14.03 2.62
C ARG A 531 -29.68 13.60 4.09
N ALA A 532 -30.74 13.86 4.87
CA ALA A 532 -30.80 13.47 6.27
C ALA A 532 -30.53 11.96 6.51
N GLN A 533 -31.02 11.11 5.61
CA GLN A 533 -30.90 9.64 5.74
C GLN A 533 -30.04 8.99 4.65
N MET A 534 -29.51 9.73 3.70
CA MET A 534 -28.74 9.17 2.61
C MET A 534 -27.70 10.16 2.11
N SER A 535 -26.48 9.70 1.94
CA SER A 535 -25.41 10.43 1.25
C SER A 535 -24.75 9.55 0.20
N GLY A 536 -24.19 10.14 -0.83
CA GLY A 536 -23.52 9.35 -1.86
C GLY A 536 -22.95 10.16 -2.99
N SER A 537 -22.35 9.42 -3.93
CA SER A 537 -21.80 9.98 -5.17
C SER A 537 -21.98 9.01 -6.33
N VAL A 538 -22.13 9.58 -7.52
CA VAL A 538 -22.06 8.87 -8.80
C VAL A 538 -21.08 9.62 -9.67
N ALA A 539 -20.13 8.91 -10.29
CA ALA A 539 -19.17 9.50 -11.20
C ALA A 539 -19.00 8.63 -12.45
N VAL A 540 -18.78 9.29 -13.58
CA VAL A 540 -18.30 8.68 -14.82
C VAL A 540 -16.89 9.17 -15.05
N TYR A 541 -16.02 8.32 -15.59
CA TYR A 541 -14.64 8.67 -15.84
C TYR A 541 -14.13 8.14 -17.18
N HIS A 542 -13.19 8.88 -17.74
CA HIS A 542 -12.38 8.50 -18.89
C HIS A 542 -10.92 8.76 -18.57
N ALA A 543 -10.07 7.76 -18.77
CA ALA A 543 -8.63 7.91 -18.61
C ALA A 543 -7.90 7.29 -19.81
N GLU A 544 -6.98 8.04 -20.38
CA GLU A 544 -6.05 7.57 -21.40
C GLU A 544 -4.65 7.67 -20.83
N PHE A 545 -3.86 6.57 -20.84
CA PHE A 545 -2.45 6.65 -20.55
C PHE A 545 -1.60 6.08 -21.68
N LYS A 546 -0.45 6.71 -21.90
CA LYS A 546 0.44 6.53 -23.04
C LYS A 546 1.85 6.17 -22.57
N ASP A 547 2.63 5.65 -23.52
CA ASP A 547 4.03 5.32 -23.31
C ASP A 547 4.22 4.37 -22.13
N ARG A 548 3.31 3.36 -21.97
CA ARG A 548 3.35 2.39 -20.89
C ARG A 548 4.73 1.73 -20.80
N GLN A 549 5.32 1.79 -19.61
CA GLN A 549 6.61 1.16 -19.33
C GLN A 549 6.41 -0.33 -19.08
N LEU A 550 7.12 -1.16 -19.82
CA LEU A 550 7.08 -2.61 -19.68
C LEU A 550 8.49 -3.18 -19.60
N GLY A 551 8.78 -3.88 -18.49
CA GLY A 551 9.93 -4.77 -18.38
C GLY A 551 9.54 -6.14 -18.92
N ILE A 552 10.20 -6.58 -19.99
CA ILE A 552 9.95 -7.87 -20.64
C ILE A 552 11.05 -8.81 -20.18
N ALA A 553 10.70 -9.83 -19.39
CA ALA A 553 11.66 -10.82 -18.92
C ALA A 553 12.06 -11.77 -20.07
N ASN A 554 13.36 -11.97 -20.24
CA ASN A 554 13.92 -12.87 -21.26
C ASN A 554 14.05 -14.32 -20.78
N CYS A 555 13.66 -14.60 -19.54
CA CYS A 555 13.58 -15.92 -18.91
C CYS A 555 12.50 -15.91 -17.82
N PRO A 556 12.12 -17.06 -17.23
CA PRO A 556 11.23 -17.07 -16.10
C PRO A 556 11.70 -16.09 -15.00
N ALA A 557 10.77 -15.28 -14.47
CA ALA A 557 11.08 -14.20 -13.53
C ALA A 557 11.87 -14.68 -12.30
N ILE A 558 11.62 -15.92 -11.89
CA ILE A 558 12.29 -16.58 -10.77
C ILE A 558 13.79 -16.79 -11.01
N VAL A 559 14.23 -16.98 -12.25
CA VAL A 559 15.65 -17.09 -12.63
C VAL A 559 16.34 -15.73 -12.58
N GLY A 560 15.63 -14.66 -12.93
CA GLY A 560 16.11 -13.28 -12.75
C GLY A 560 17.16 -12.81 -13.74
N CYS A 561 17.05 -13.19 -15.00
CA CYS A 561 17.92 -12.68 -16.07
C CYS A 561 17.70 -11.18 -16.35
N ALA A 562 18.59 -10.60 -17.16
CA ALA A 562 18.41 -9.26 -17.71
C ALA A 562 17.10 -9.19 -18.52
N SER A 563 16.32 -8.15 -18.31
CA SER A 563 15.08 -7.89 -19.05
C SER A 563 15.32 -6.90 -20.18
N THR A 564 14.41 -6.85 -21.14
CA THR A 564 14.28 -5.72 -22.06
C THR A 564 13.32 -4.71 -21.46
N PHE A 565 13.59 -3.41 -21.61
CA PHE A 565 12.72 -2.35 -21.13
C PHE A 565 12.30 -1.45 -22.28
N ALA A 566 10.99 -1.24 -22.44
CA ALA A 566 10.45 -0.48 -23.54
C ALA A 566 9.18 0.30 -23.14
N ASN A 567 8.93 1.38 -23.87
CA ASN A 567 7.60 1.98 -23.89
C ASN A 567 6.71 1.20 -24.86
N VAL A 568 5.55 0.78 -24.39
CA VAL A 568 4.57 0.04 -25.19
C VAL A 568 3.22 0.75 -25.16
N GLY A 569 2.60 0.89 -26.31
CA GLY A 569 1.21 1.25 -26.54
C GLY A 569 0.52 2.21 -25.58
N LYS A 570 -0.78 2.34 -25.78
CA LYS A 570 -1.66 3.11 -24.90
C LYS A 570 -2.76 2.23 -24.32
N VAL A 571 -3.37 2.70 -23.24
CA VAL A 571 -4.54 2.11 -22.59
C VAL A 571 -5.61 3.17 -22.48
N ILE A 572 -6.86 2.76 -22.72
CA ILE A 572 -8.04 3.58 -22.44
C ILE A 572 -8.90 2.87 -21.41
N THR A 573 -9.27 3.60 -20.39
CA THR A 573 -10.17 3.13 -19.33
C THR A 573 -11.40 4.03 -19.28
N ASN A 574 -12.60 3.43 -19.36
CA ASN A 574 -13.87 4.10 -19.15
C ASN A 574 -14.62 3.40 -18.03
N GLY A 575 -15.33 4.16 -17.21
CA GLY A 575 -16.10 3.52 -16.16
C GLY A 575 -17.12 4.39 -15.49
N VAL A 576 -17.89 3.73 -14.63
CA VAL A 576 -18.91 4.32 -13.77
C VAL A 576 -18.67 3.85 -12.34
N GLU A 577 -18.71 4.77 -11.42
CA GLU A 577 -18.59 4.54 -9.99
C GLU A 577 -19.83 5.09 -9.28
N ALA A 578 -20.38 4.33 -8.37
CA ALA A 578 -21.46 4.78 -7.51
C ALA A 578 -21.20 4.31 -6.08
N ALA A 579 -21.45 5.17 -5.11
CA ALA A 579 -21.47 4.78 -3.71
C ALA A 579 -22.56 5.54 -2.96
N ALA A 580 -23.21 4.85 -2.04
CA ALA A 580 -24.22 5.45 -1.19
C ALA A 580 -24.22 4.82 0.19
N GLU A 581 -24.43 5.64 1.20
CA GLU A 581 -24.69 5.24 2.57
C GLU A 581 -26.10 5.67 2.96
N LEU A 582 -26.90 4.72 3.49
CA LEU A 582 -28.27 4.92 3.93
C LEU A 582 -28.34 4.69 5.45
N LYS A 583 -28.92 5.63 6.18
CA LYS A 583 -29.31 5.46 7.59
C LYS A 583 -30.71 4.83 7.61
N LEU A 584 -30.78 3.50 7.78
CA LEU A 584 -32.05 2.76 7.77
C LEU A 584 -32.86 3.01 9.05
N ALA A 585 -32.14 3.20 10.16
CA ALA A 585 -32.66 3.54 11.50
C ALA A 585 -31.55 4.22 12.31
N PRO A 586 -31.81 4.77 13.51
CA PRO A 586 -30.77 5.45 14.32
C PRO A 586 -29.52 4.59 14.58
N GLN A 587 -29.67 3.25 14.68
CA GLN A 587 -28.57 2.33 14.94
C GLN A 587 -28.11 1.55 13.70
N TRP A 588 -28.80 1.68 12.55
CA TRP A 588 -28.54 0.90 11.37
C TRP A 588 -28.09 1.76 10.20
N SER A 589 -26.94 1.43 9.62
CA SER A 589 -26.49 2.02 8.36
C SER A 589 -26.21 0.92 7.33
N TRP A 590 -26.39 1.27 6.06
CA TRP A 590 -26.17 0.40 4.92
C TRP A 590 -25.36 1.13 3.87
N PHE A 591 -24.12 0.72 3.70
CA PHE A 591 -23.21 1.25 2.68
C PHE A 591 -23.17 0.33 1.47
N ASN A 592 -23.16 0.91 0.27
CA ASN A 592 -23.02 0.19 -0.98
C ASN A 592 -22.08 0.94 -1.92
N SER A 593 -21.25 0.21 -2.65
CA SER A 593 -20.46 0.75 -3.76
C SER A 593 -20.48 -0.19 -4.95
N LEU A 594 -20.51 0.40 -6.15
CA LEU A 594 -20.51 -0.29 -7.43
C LEU A 594 -19.49 0.37 -8.35
N THR A 595 -18.70 -0.45 -9.02
CA THR A 595 -17.77 0.01 -10.06
C THR A 595 -17.93 -0.84 -11.31
N TYR A 596 -18.17 -0.19 -12.43
CA TYR A 596 -17.99 -0.77 -13.75
C TYR A 596 -16.75 -0.13 -14.39
N ASN A 597 -15.77 -0.94 -14.80
CA ASN A 597 -14.47 -0.51 -15.30
C ASN A 597 -14.13 -1.25 -16.61
N ASP A 598 -14.15 -0.57 -17.74
CA ASP A 598 -13.70 -1.11 -19.03
C ASP A 598 -12.35 -0.52 -19.40
N SER A 599 -11.29 -1.27 -19.08
CA SER A 599 -9.90 -0.89 -19.32
C SER A 599 -9.31 -1.78 -20.42
N GLN A 600 -8.83 -1.19 -21.50
CA GLN A 600 -8.39 -1.91 -22.70
C GLN A 600 -7.06 -1.38 -23.23
N TYR A 601 -6.20 -2.30 -23.66
CA TYR A 601 -5.05 -1.97 -24.51
C TYR A 601 -5.54 -1.48 -25.88
N LYS A 602 -4.93 -0.42 -26.40
CA LYS A 602 -5.30 0.19 -27.70
C LYS A 602 -4.21 0.09 -28.74
N SER A 603 -3.11 -0.57 -28.41
CA SER A 603 -2.00 -0.82 -29.36
C SER A 603 -1.36 -2.16 -29.05
N ASP A 604 -0.94 -2.84 -30.07
CA ASP A 604 -0.04 -3.99 -29.96
C ASP A 604 1.36 -3.53 -29.55
N TYR A 605 2.19 -4.45 -29.11
CA TYR A 605 3.59 -4.17 -28.79
C TYR A 605 4.53 -5.22 -29.41
N LEU A 606 5.83 -4.89 -29.47
CA LEU A 606 6.85 -5.75 -30.02
C LEU A 606 7.62 -6.45 -28.89
N ASP A 607 7.71 -7.77 -28.98
CA ASP A 607 8.52 -8.63 -28.12
C ASP A 607 9.06 -9.79 -28.98
N GLY A 608 10.14 -9.52 -29.71
CA GLY A 608 10.64 -10.40 -30.78
C GLY A 608 9.69 -10.48 -31.98
N ALA A 609 8.40 -10.59 -31.74
CA ALA A 609 7.31 -10.53 -32.70
C ALA A 609 6.20 -9.60 -32.19
N ILE A 610 5.24 -9.24 -33.07
CA ILE A 610 4.05 -8.47 -32.67
C ILE A 610 3.21 -9.30 -31.69
N VAL A 611 2.91 -8.72 -30.53
CA VAL A 611 1.99 -9.26 -29.54
C VAL A 611 0.64 -8.55 -29.69
N PRO A 612 -0.42 -9.25 -30.20
CA PRO A 612 -1.68 -8.63 -30.57
C PRO A 612 -2.58 -8.42 -29.34
N VAL A 613 -2.32 -7.36 -28.57
CA VAL A 613 -3.07 -7.01 -27.35
C VAL A 613 -4.12 -5.94 -27.58
N SER A 614 -4.13 -5.31 -28.72
CA SER A 614 -5.13 -4.26 -29.05
C SER A 614 -6.56 -4.79 -28.90
N GLY A 615 -7.40 -4.08 -28.14
CA GLY A 615 -8.75 -4.49 -27.78
C GLY A 615 -8.86 -5.48 -26.62
N LYS A 616 -7.74 -6.03 -26.13
CA LYS A 616 -7.72 -6.91 -24.94
C LYS A 616 -7.92 -6.11 -23.66
N GLN A 617 -8.55 -6.73 -22.67
CA GLN A 617 -8.71 -6.17 -21.31
C GLN A 617 -7.35 -6.08 -20.63
N VAL A 618 -7.12 -4.99 -19.92
CA VAL A 618 -5.93 -4.82 -19.09
C VAL A 618 -5.88 -5.90 -18.03
N VAL A 619 -4.70 -6.47 -17.84
CA VAL A 619 -4.45 -7.48 -16.80
C VAL A 619 -4.77 -6.91 -15.42
N ASP A 620 -5.27 -7.74 -14.53
CA ASP A 620 -5.65 -7.42 -13.14
C ASP A 620 -6.67 -6.26 -13.00
N ALA A 621 -7.43 -5.97 -14.04
CA ALA A 621 -8.48 -4.96 -14.03
C ALA A 621 -9.87 -5.63 -14.11
N PRO A 622 -10.53 -5.92 -12.97
CA PRO A 622 -11.87 -6.51 -12.98
C PRO A 622 -12.88 -5.54 -13.59
N LYS A 623 -13.80 -6.04 -14.44
CA LYS A 623 -14.83 -5.20 -15.06
C LYS A 623 -15.90 -4.75 -14.08
N LEU A 624 -16.26 -5.61 -13.14
CA LEU A 624 -17.31 -5.32 -12.17
C LEU A 624 -16.80 -5.59 -10.76
N MET A 625 -16.98 -4.60 -9.90
CA MET A 625 -16.78 -4.72 -8.45
C MET A 625 -18.01 -4.20 -7.73
N PHE A 626 -18.40 -4.90 -6.67
CA PHE A 626 -19.50 -4.48 -5.82
C PHE A 626 -19.13 -4.74 -4.35
N ASN A 627 -19.44 -3.79 -3.49
CA ASN A 627 -19.27 -3.93 -2.06
C ASN A 627 -20.55 -3.47 -1.36
N THR A 628 -20.99 -4.23 -0.35
CA THR A 628 -22.13 -3.88 0.50
C THR A 628 -21.80 -4.18 1.94
N GLU A 629 -22.07 -3.23 2.83
CA GLU A 629 -21.82 -3.33 4.26
C GLU A 629 -23.08 -2.92 5.02
N LEU A 630 -23.65 -3.84 5.79
CA LEU A 630 -24.71 -3.54 6.75
C LEU A 630 -24.08 -3.42 8.14
N ALA A 631 -24.29 -2.29 8.80
CA ALA A 631 -23.74 -2.01 10.12
C ALA A 631 -24.87 -1.72 11.11
N TYR A 632 -24.71 -2.24 12.31
CA TYR A 632 -25.49 -1.94 13.50
C TYR A 632 -24.58 -1.40 14.59
N GLU A 633 -24.96 -0.33 15.25
CA GLU A 633 -24.22 0.24 16.37
C GLU A 633 -25.17 0.93 17.36
N ASN A 634 -25.01 0.59 18.64
CA ASN A 634 -25.63 1.29 19.74
C ASN A 634 -24.60 1.57 20.85
N GLU A 635 -25.02 1.99 22.02
CA GLU A 635 -24.15 2.32 23.16
C GLU A 635 -23.21 1.14 23.54
N HIS A 636 -23.69 -0.10 23.46
CA HIS A 636 -22.97 -1.28 23.94
C HIS A 636 -22.54 -2.24 22.83
N TRP A 637 -23.31 -2.39 21.77
CA TRP A 637 -23.08 -3.39 20.73
C TRP A 637 -22.78 -2.74 19.38
N PHE A 638 -21.88 -3.36 18.65
CA PHE A 638 -21.72 -3.08 17.22
C PHE A 638 -21.56 -4.38 16.45
N ALA A 639 -22.07 -4.38 15.24
CA ALA A 639 -21.89 -5.48 14.29
C ALA A 639 -21.81 -4.95 12.85
N ARG A 640 -21.02 -5.59 12.00
CA ARG A 640 -20.91 -5.28 10.59
C ARG A 640 -20.80 -6.55 9.78
N THR A 641 -21.53 -6.60 8.70
CA THR A 641 -21.41 -7.66 7.70
C THR A 641 -21.05 -7.00 6.38
N ASN A 642 -19.92 -7.38 5.83
CA ASN A 642 -19.42 -6.85 4.57
C ASN A 642 -19.37 -7.98 3.53
N ALA A 643 -20.00 -7.76 2.37
CA ALA A 643 -19.92 -8.67 1.23
C ALA A 643 -19.28 -7.96 0.03
N LYS A 644 -18.22 -8.55 -0.51
CA LYS A 644 -17.46 -8.03 -1.64
C LYS A 644 -17.52 -8.98 -2.82
N PHE A 645 -17.86 -8.47 -3.99
CA PHE A 645 -17.78 -9.15 -5.27
C PHE A 645 -16.61 -8.60 -6.09
N THR A 646 -15.80 -9.49 -6.65
CA THR A 646 -14.77 -9.18 -7.62
C THR A 646 -14.97 -10.05 -8.86
N ASP A 647 -15.09 -9.42 -10.04
CA ASP A 647 -15.23 -10.13 -11.31
C ASP A 647 -13.93 -10.86 -11.69
N LYS A 648 -13.99 -11.71 -12.72
CA LYS A 648 -12.82 -12.41 -13.26
C LYS A 648 -11.71 -11.42 -13.62
N ARG A 649 -10.44 -11.85 -13.44
CA ARG A 649 -9.26 -11.05 -13.76
C ARG A 649 -8.33 -11.84 -14.67
N TYR A 650 -7.90 -11.23 -15.76
CA TYR A 650 -6.89 -11.82 -16.64
C TYR A 650 -5.49 -11.58 -16.07
N TYR A 651 -4.64 -12.61 -16.13
CA TYR A 651 -3.22 -12.50 -15.76
C TYR A 651 -2.27 -12.67 -16.96
N THR A 652 -2.84 -12.74 -18.17
CA THR A 652 -2.09 -12.76 -19.44
C THR A 652 -2.49 -11.60 -20.33
N TYR A 653 -1.52 -11.04 -21.04
CA TYR A 653 -1.76 -9.91 -21.93
C TYR A 653 -2.69 -10.28 -23.10
N LEU A 654 -2.66 -11.53 -23.58
CA LEU A 654 -3.56 -12.03 -24.64
C LEU A 654 -4.95 -12.40 -24.15
N ASN A 655 -5.23 -12.28 -22.84
CA ASN A 655 -6.49 -12.66 -22.20
C ASN A 655 -6.89 -14.12 -22.42
N ASP A 656 -5.96 -15.01 -22.63
CA ASP A 656 -6.18 -16.44 -22.79
C ASP A 656 -6.20 -17.22 -21.45
N ALA A 657 -5.79 -16.57 -20.35
CA ALA A 657 -5.86 -17.12 -19.01
C ALA A 657 -6.37 -16.10 -17.98
N SER A 658 -7.20 -16.55 -17.05
CA SER A 658 -7.84 -15.72 -16.03
C SER A 658 -8.16 -16.51 -14.76
N VAL A 659 -8.25 -15.79 -13.63
CA VAL A 659 -8.80 -16.34 -12.38
C VAL A 659 -10.30 -16.09 -12.29
N PRO A 660 -11.08 -17.03 -11.67
CA PRO A 660 -12.52 -16.90 -11.53
C PRO A 660 -12.95 -15.69 -10.69
N LYS A 661 -14.16 -15.20 -10.94
CA LYS A 661 -14.87 -14.27 -10.05
C LYS A 661 -15.19 -14.90 -8.71
N PHE A 662 -15.30 -14.08 -7.67
CA PHE A 662 -15.64 -14.56 -6.32
C PHE A 662 -16.41 -13.53 -5.50
N TRP A 663 -17.08 -14.06 -4.45
CA TRP A 663 -17.63 -13.29 -3.35
C TRP A 663 -16.88 -13.61 -2.07
N LEU A 664 -16.60 -12.60 -1.26
CA LEU A 664 -16.14 -12.75 0.11
C LEU A 664 -17.16 -12.13 1.04
N LEU A 665 -17.40 -12.79 2.17
CA LEU A 665 -18.27 -12.32 3.24
C LEU A 665 -17.44 -12.23 4.51
N ASN A 666 -17.41 -11.06 5.14
CA ASN A 666 -16.71 -10.80 6.39
C ASN A 666 -17.71 -10.35 7.47
N LEU A 667 -17.43 -10.68 8.72
CA LEU A 667 -18.23 -10.31 9.87
C LEU A 667 -17.34 -9.68 10.93
N THR A 668 -17.78 -8.57 11.49
CA THR A 668 -17.24 -7.96 12.71
C THR A 668 -18.36 -7.81 13.70
N ALA A 669 -18.16 -8.21 14.95
CA ALA A 669 -19.12 -7.98 16.03
C ALA A 669 -18.37 -7.65 17.32
N GLY A 670 -18.90 -6.77 18.14
CA GLY A 670 -18.25 -6.42 19.39
C GLY A 670 -19.17 -5.82 20.43
N TYR A 671 -18.63 -5.78 21.63
CA TYR A 671 -19.28 -5.23 22.81
C TYR A 671 -18.42 -4.14 23.44
N LYS A 672 -19.03 -3.00 23.76
CA LYS A 672 -18.40 -1.85 24.40
C LYS A 672 -18.86 -1.76 25.85
N MET A 673 -17.94 -1.49 26.75
CA MET A 673 -18.23 -1.26 28.17
C MET A 673 -17.43 -0.06 28.69
N LYS A 674 -18.00 0.67 29.68
CA LYS A 674 -17.35 1.87 30.21
C LYS A 674 -16.04 1.60 30.91
N SER A 675 -15.91 0.44 31.57
CA SER A 675 -14.66 0.03 32.24
C SER A 675 -14.61 -1.46 32.49
N PHE A 676 -13.39 -1.99 32.56
CA PHE A 676 -13.08 -3.36 32.99
C PHE A 676 -11.71 -3.36 33.68
N GLY A 677 -11.68 -3.54 35.01
CA GLY A 677 -10.48 -3.39 35.81
C GLY A 677 -9.93 -1.95 35.73
N ALA A 678 -8.68 -1.80 35.34
CA ALA A 678 -8.03 -0.50 35.15
C ALA A 678 -8.31 0.15 33.79
N LEU A 679 -8.92 -0.57 32.84
CA LEU A 679 -9.21 -0.07 31.51
C LEU A 679 -10.55 0.67 31.47
N LYS A 680 -10.61 1.76 30.71
CA LYS A 680 -11.80 2.55 30.37
C LYS A 680 -12.10 2.37 28.89
N ASP A 681 -13.36 2.67 28.48
CA ASP A 681 -13.82 2.57 27.09
C ASP A 681 -13.42 1.22 26.44
N VAL A 682 -13.67 0.14 27.18
CA VAL A 682 -13.22 -1.21 26.77
C VAL A 682 -14.10 -1.72 25.65
N SER A 683 -13.46 -2.30 24.63
CA SER A 683 -14.15 -3.04 23.56
C SER A 683 -13.61 -4.47 23.46
N ILE A 684 -14.51 -5.41 23.26
CA ILE A 684 -14.22 -6.79 22.90
C ILE A 684 -14.78 -6.99 21.50
N GLN A 685 -13.93 -7.35 20.54
CA GLN A 685 -14.29 -7.44 19.13
C GLN A 685 -13.91 -8.79 18.55
N LEU A 686 -14.85 -9.43 17.88
CA LEU A 686 -14.64 -10.60 17.05
C LEU A 686 -14.65 -10.19 15.56
N ASN A 687 -13.61 -10.57 14.83
CA ASN A 687 -13.55 -10.45 13.37
C ASN A 687 -13.51 -11.84 12.75
N VAL A 688 -14.30 -12.06 11.71
CA VAL A 688 -14.29 -13.28 10.91
C VAL A 688 -14.13 -12.87 9.45
N ASP A 689 -12.95 -13.11 8.90
CA ASP A 689 -12.66 -12.91 7.49
C ASP A 689 -13.01 -14.18 6.71
N ASN A 690 -13.53 -14.02 5.48
CA ASN A 690 -13.96 -15.12 4.62
C ASN A 690 -14.92 -16.11 5.36
N LEU A 691 -15.99 -15.57 5.92
CA LEU A 691 -16.96 -16.31 6.76
C LEU A 691 -17.46 -17.60 6.10
N LEU A 692 -17.65 -17.60 4.77
CA LEU A 692 -18.15 -18.74 4.02
C LEU A 692 -17.04 -19.75 3.62
N ASN A 693 -15.79 -19.50 4.06
CA ASN A 693 -14.62 -20.34 3.74
C ASN A 693 -14.45 -20.59 2.23
N LYS A 694 -14.61 -19.53 1.44
CA LYS A 694 -14.48 -19.57 -0.02
C LYS A 694 -13.02 -19.74 -0.44
N ASP A 695 -12.74 -20.74 -1.30
CA ASP A 695 -11.47 -20.83 -2.00
C ASP A 695 -11.45 -19.83 -3.17
N TYR A 696 -10.39 -19.02 -3.26
CA TYR A 696 -10.23 -17.99 -4.28
C TYR A 696 -8.76 -17.67 -4.52
N PHE A 697 -8.47 -17.07 -5.68
CA PHE A 697 -7.18 -16.46 -5.93
C PHE A 697 -7.22 -15.01 -5.47
N SER A 698 -6.41 -14.69 -4.48
CA SER A 698 -6.33 -13.32 -3.94
C SER A 698 -5.51 -12.44 -4.86
N THR A 699 -4.24 -12.76 -5.06
CA THR A 699 -3.26 -11.95 -5.80
C THR A 699 -2.94 -12.60 -7.13
N ILE A 700 -2.86 -11.78 -8.17
CA ILE A 700 -2.38 -12.18 -9.49
C ILE A 700 -1.23 -11.28 -9.92
N GLY A 701 -0.32 -11.81 -10.73
CA GLY A 701 0.87 -11.08 -11.15
C GLY A 701 1.94 -10.98 -10.05
N SER A 702 2.00 -11.92 -9.09
CA SER A 702 3.02 -11.93 -8.04
C SER A 702 4.44 -11.97 -8.62
N ASN A 703 4.66 -12.76 -9.66
CA ASN A 703 5.90 -12.81 -10.45
C ASN A 703 5.78 -12.05 -11.80
N GLY A 704 4.87 -11.07 -11.90
CA GLY A 704 4.56 -10.38 -13.15
C GLY A 704 3.48 -11.07 -13.97
N PHE A 705 3.13 -10.44 -15.10
CA PHE A 705 2.09 -10.94 -16.00
C PHE A 705 2.70 -11.63 -17.21
N SER A 706 2.15 -12.76 -17.57
CA SER A 706 2.59 -13.54 -18.74
C SER A 706 2.00 -12.98 -20.03
N LYS A 707 2.70 -13.20 -21.15
CA LYS A 707 2.18 -12.90 -22.49
C LYS A 707 0.96 -13.75 -22.81
N SER A 708 1.06 -15.07 -22.56
CA SER A 708 0.06 -16.11 -22.84
C SER A 708 0.26 -17.26 -21.88
N ASP A 709 -0.82 -17.92 -21.46
CA ASP A 709 -0.78 -19.11 -20.60
C ASP A 709 -2.01 -20.01 -20.77
N PRO A 710 -2.27 -20.56 -21.97
CA PRO A 710 -3.45 -21.38 -22.21
C PRO A 710 -3.47 -22.70 -21.41
N SER A 711 -2.31 -23.18 -20.96
CA SER A 711 -2.18 -24.37 -20.10
C SER A 711 -2.36 -24.10 -18.62
N GLY A 712 -2.26 -22.82 -18.20
CA GLY A 712 -2.38 -22.39 -16.81
C GLY A 712 -1.18 -22.75 -15.95
N THR A 713 0.02 -22.74 -16.51
CA THR A 713 1.28 -23.15 -15.84
C THR A 713 2.11 -21.97 -15.30
N SER A 714 1.75 -20.74 -15.61
CA SER A 714 2.46 -19.56 -15.12
C SER A 714 2.29 -19.39 -13.59
N GLN A 715 3.39 -19.47 -12.85
CA GLN A 715 3.43 -19.31 -11.39
C GLN A 715 3.44 -17.83 -11.01
N THR A 716 2.27 -17.25 -11.00
CA THR A 716 2.06 -15.81 -10.77
C THR A 716 0.81 -15.53 -9.95
N LEU A 717 0.31 -16.53 -9.25
CA LEU A 717 -0.94 -16.50 -8.50
C LEU A 717 -0.70 -16.83 -7.03
N LEU A 718 -1.43 -16.17 -6.13
CA LEU A 718 -1.50 -16.53 -4.73
C LEU A 718 -2.95 -16.82 -4.34
N THR A 719 -3.15 -17.94 -3.64
CA THR A 719 -4.44 -18.31 -3.06
C THR A 719 -4.72 -17.41 -1.85
N GLY A 720 -5.98 -17.06 -1.64
CA GLY A 720 -6.43 -16.26 -0.51
C GLY A 720 -6.61 -17.09 0.76
N ALA A 721 -6.49 -16.44 1.91
CA ALA A 721 -6.68 -17.08 3.20
C ALA A 721 -8.07 -17.72 3.31
N PRO A 722 -8.18 -18.92 3.93
CA PRO A 722 -9.46 -19.53 4.29
C PRO A 722 -10.18 -18.66 5.34
N ARG A 723 -11.28 -19.17 5.90
CA ARG A 723 -11.92 -18.47 7.03
C ARG A 723 -10.93 -18.30 8.19
N GLN A 724 -10.78 -17.04 8.63
CA GLN A 724 -9.92 -16.62 9.73
C GLN A 724 -10.73 -15.93 10.80
N MET A 725 -10.39 -16.16 12.07
CA MET A 725 -11.09 -15.59 13.22
C MET A 725 -10.11 -14.91 14.15
N PHE A 726 -10.48 -13.72 14.64
CA PHE A 726 -9.65 -12.90 15.52
C PHE A 726 -10.50 -12.32 16.64
N LEU A 727 -10.00 -12.39 17.87
CA LEU A 727 -10.58 -11.76 19.06
C LEU A 727 -9.64 -10.65 19.50
N THR A 728 -10.16 -9.43 19.59
CA THR A 728 -9.41 -8.28 20.11
C THR A 728 -10.08 -7.76 21.39
N ILE A 729 -9.25 -7.49 22.38
CA ILE A 729 -9.63 -6.76 23.60
C ILE A 729 -8.83 -5.46 23.60
N GLY A 730 -9.51 -4.34 23.62
CA GLY A 730 -8.89 -3.02 23.63
C GLY A 730 -9.56 -2.07 24.61
N GLY A 731 -8.85 -1.00 24.98
CA GLY A 731 -9.38 0.01 25.88
C GLY A 731 -8.39 1.15 26.10
N LYS A 732 -8.84 2.14 26.88
CA LYS A 732 -8.03 3.28 27.32
C LYS A 732 -7.54 3.07 28.75
N ILE A 733 -6.38 3.62 29.06
CA ILE A 733 -5.75 3.60 30.38
C ILE A 733 -5.76 5.00 30.97
#